data_fce8ec9c9afdc427d8efacb37164bd32
#
_entry.id   fce8ec9c9afdc427d8efacb37164bd32
#
_cell.length_a   1.000
_cell.length_b   1.000
_cell.length_c   1.000
_cell.angle_alpha   90.00
_cell.angle_beta   90.00
_cell.angle_gamma   90.00
#
_symmetry.space_group_name_H-M   'P 1'
#
loop_
_entity.id
_entity.type
_entity.pdbx_description
1 polymer ?
#
loop_
_entity_poly.entity_id
_entity_poly.type
_entity_poly.pdbx_seq_one_letter_code
_entity_poly.pdbx_strand_id
1 'polypeptide(L)'
;MSRDPGAVVQVAGRRPTRQEVNRRHERTGFVGRRGELAVFRETFARDPEEPDFPFLFHVRGNGGVGKSTLVRQWESTAREQASVVTAYVDDDVHDVFEAMEAVSARLSRQGHPLKRFDKQLATYRQRRHQAESAVPAPQPDLPAGQAVAPVPAASPSSVVAAQVGLVGLGMVPGVGAFVGAVDPQQVALGADRVRAALNMRLRSHDDVQLVMNPVAALAPVFLEDLAEVAERCERVVLFFDVYERTGPLLDAWLHATVFGEEYGGLPVNVQVVLSGQLPLDSRVWGDRLGQVTEVSLEVFTEEEARTLLAAHGVTDEPSVELVLRLSGRLPLLVDMLARSDPGRGRGMGDPSETAVERFLKWEPDTERREAALACALPLQIDEDIYRAVVPEAAAQGYAWLRGLAFVSPQAGRCRYHDVVRAAMLRLQRTRSPARWQQAHTGLAELFRRLRSAAEAELGTDPEDHWADAAWREHRLNETYHRLCARPRTALPGALRESACAVDHDVATLRRWAQIIGRAGLDTDSAALTSWGQRLEAAAEQERPASAALTLILGAPEPDADGRALVYTIRAAERRGAGDEEGALADCEAAVALAPDTARPHAGLGETYRLLGRHEEAVAACTRAVEIDPLYVLAYGSRGDAYRSLGRHGEALADFLRAVEIDPRYAWAYGSRAQVYEAMGRQEDALADYDRATEVDPRYEWAIGSRAQLFERMGRYEEALADYDRAVEIDPQYAWAYASRARTYGAMGRHEEALADYARAIGIVPGYAWAYGSRAQLFERLGRYEEALADYGRAVEAHPGYVWAATSRGELYERLGRYEEALADLDRAVGLDPSSEWALCARARVYLRLGRHEEAVADCVRTVEIDAEDGWNQMLYAVALRVAGDGPGAEARFGRALRSFTALDEGGGEKAVDARQGLLVLACARLDTDAAATRCEALLGIGEGLIQETVEDLLFLSEAFPEAGPGVEAAVRRLREAL
;
A
#
# COMPACT_ATOMS: atom_id res chain seq x y z
N MET A 1 38.07 10.85 81.09
CA MET A 1 36.78 10.36 80.74
C MET A 1 36.40 11.22 79.47
N SER A 2 36.53 10.69 78.28
CA SER A 2 36.01 11.20 77.12
C SER A 2 35.95 10.10 76.06
N ARG A 3 34.84 9.70 75.61
CA ARG A 3 34.56 8.71 74.56
C ARG A 3 34.64 9.34 73.19
N ASP A 4 35.45 8.75 72.39
CA ASP A 4 35.52 8.99 70.97
C ASP A 4 34.45 8.12 70.24
N PRO A 5 33.64 8.65 69.34
CA PRO A 5 32.83 7.87 68.40
C PRO A 5 33.11 8.19 66.98
N GLY A 6 33.84 7.40 66.27
CA GLY A 6 34.13 7.61 64.87
C GLY A 6 34.59 6.38 64.10
N ALA A 7 33.92 5.26 64.28
CA ALA A 7 34.13 4.11 63.39
C ALA A 7 33.36 4.29 62.10
N VAL A 8 34.06 4.77 61.05
CA VAL A 8 33.56 4.74 59.68
C VAL A 8 33.46 3.29 59.21
N VAL A 9 32.26 2.78 59.08
CA VAL A 9 31.96 1.52 58.42
C VAL A 9 32.33 1.63 56.95
N GLN A 10 33.47 1.07 56.56
CA GLN A 10 33.79 0.85 55.15
C GLN A 10 32.73 -0.12 54.55
N VAL A 11 31.81 0.42 53.74
CA VAL A 11 30.96 -0.39 52.88
C VAL A 11 31.87 -1.09 51.88
N ALA A 12 31.99 -2.41 51.97
CA ALA A 12 32.74 -3.24 51.03
C ALA A 12 32.21 -3.01 49.64
N GLY A 13 32.97 -2.33 48.83
CA GLY A 13 32.62 -2.02 47.43
C GLY A 13 32.46 -3.32 46.66
N ARG A 14 31.32 -3.44 45.99
CA ARG A 14 31.02 -4.51 45.02
C ARG A 14 32.18 -4.60 44.03
N ARG A 15 32.78 -5.80 43.84
CA ARG A 15 33.78 -5.97 42.79
C ARG A 15 33.18 -5.64 41.44
N PRO A 16 33.84 -4.82 40.59
CA PRO A 16 33.34 -4.43 39.31
C PRO A 16 33.15 -5.67 38.42
N THR A 17 32.08 -5.70 37.63
CA THR A 17 31.85 -6.76 36.66
C THR A 17 32.87 -6.64 35.52
N ARG A 18 33.10 -7.73 34.77
CA ARG A 18 34.00 -7.73 33.60
C ARG A 18 33.57 -6.67 32.58
N GLN A 19 32.31 -6.42 32.48
CA GLN A 19 31.73 -5.36 31.60
C GLN A 19 32.04 -3.95 32.15
N GLU A 20 32.05 -3.74 33.45
CA GLU A 20 32.47 -2.47 34.06
C GLU A 20 33.97 -2.22 33.89
N VAL A 21 34.77 -3.27 33.96
CA VAL A 21 36.22 -3.21 33.70
C VAL A 21 36.48 -2.92 32.23
N ASN A 22 35.77 -3.60 31.30
CA ASN A 22 35.89 -3.34 29.87
C ASN A 22 35.48 -1.90 29.52
N ARG A 23 34.36 -1.42 30.06
CA ARG A 23 33.93 -0.02 29.89
C ARG A 23 34.96 0.99 30.44
N ARG A 24 35.67 0.67 31.53
CA ARG A 24 36.77 1.51 32.01
C ARG A 24 37.95 1.53 31.04
N HIS A 25 38.27 0.40 30.43
CA HIS A 25 39.31 0.31 29.41
C HIS A 25 38.97 1.08 28.16
N GLU A 26 37.72 1.03 27.70
CA GLU A 26 37.20 1.83 26.56
C GLU A 26 37.29 3.34 26.84
N ARG A 27 37.04 3.77 28.10
CA ARG A 27 37.16 5.16 28.53
C ARG A 27 38.61 5.68 28.60
N THR A 28 39.56 4.84 28.95
CA THR A 28 40.97 5.24 29.02
C THR A 28 41.62 5.37 27.64
N GLY A 29 40.94 4.89 26.58
CA GLY A 29 41.42 4.96 25.21
C GLY A 29 40.98 6.18 24.40
N PHE A 30 39.95 6.95 24.86
CA PHE A 30 39.50 8.13 24.15
C PHE A 30 40.40 9.34 24.39
N VAL A 31 41.04 9.84 23.33
CA VAL A 31 42.04 10.91 23.41
C VAL A 31 41.60 12.08 22.52
N GLY A 32 41.80 13.30 22.99
CA GLY A 32 41.47 14.52 22.28
C GLY A 32 40.00 14.93 22.37
N ARG A 33 39.57 15.78 21.44
CA ARG A 33 38.17 16.23 21.30
C ARG A 33 37.54 16.85 22.55
N ARG A 34 38.35 17.53 23.38
CA ARG A 34 37.87 18.11 24.65
C ARG A 34 36.83 19.18 24.45
N GLY A 35 36.97 20.00 23.37
CA GLY A 35 36.01 21.05 23.02
C GLY A 35 34.67 20.44 22.62
N GLU A 36 34.68 19.46 21.71
CA GLU A 36 33.48 18.82 21.22
C GLU A 36 32.76 18.02 22.33
N LEU A 37 33.52 17.41 23.26
CA LEU A 37 32.93 16.78 24.44
C LEU A 37 32.31 17.81 25.41
N ALA A 38 32.89 18.98 25.56
CA ALA A 38 32.38 20.06 26.43
C ALA A 38 31.04 20.58 25.89
N VAL A 39 30.95 20.83 24.58
CA VAL A 39 29.70 21.31 23.94
C VAL A 39 28.49 20.43 24.28
N PHE A 40 28.64 19.13 24.21
CA PHE A 40 27.55 18.20 24.56
C PHE A 40 27.31 18.10 26.07
N ARG A 41 28.38 18.07 26.88
CA ARG A 41 28.25 18.01 28.35
C ARG A 41 27.58 19.22 28.96
N GLU A 42 27.82 20.40 28.41
CA GLU A 42 27.23 21.66 28.89
C GLU A 42 25.71 21.68 28.74
N THR A 43 25.14 20.91 27.80
CA THR A 43 23.68 20.82 27.64
C THR A 43 22.99 20.16 28.84
N PHE A 44 23.67 19.28 29.59
CA PHE A 44 23.08 18.64 30.77
C PHE A 44 22.93 19.60 31.98
N ALA A 45 23.61 20.72 31.95
CA ALA A 45 23.49 21.75 32.96
C ALA A 45 22.43 22.83 32.62
N ARG A 46 21.86 22.78 31.40
CA ARG A 46 20.89 23.76 30.90
C ARG A 46 19.47 23.23 31.00
N ASP A 47 18.50 24.12 31.16
CA ASP A 47 17.09 23.78 31.12
C ASP A 47 16.65 23.54 29.66
N PRO A 48 16.02 22.40 29.33
CA PRO A 48 15.48 22.12 28.00
C PRO A 48 14.43 23.11 27.51
N GLU A 49 13.78 23.86 28.41
CA GLU A 49 12.78 24.88 28.08
C GLU A 49 13.40 26.22 27.67
N GLU A 50 14.73 26.39 27.81
CA GLU A 50 15.40 27.61 27.36
C GLU A 50 15.29 27.79 25.83
N PRO A 51 14.99 29.01 25.33
CA PRO A 51 14.77 29.24 23.89
C PRO A 51 15.98 28.93 23.00
N ASP A 52 17.19 29.00 23.54
CA ASP A 52 18.46 28.72 22.85
C ASP A 52 19.09 27.39 23.29
N PHE A 53 18.26 26.48 23.82
CA PHE A 53 18.71 25.15 24.19
C PHE A 53 19.10 24.34 22.94
N PRO A 54 20.33 23.77 22.88
CA PRO A 54 20.77 22.98 21.74
C PRO A 54 20.16 21.56 21.78
N PHE A 55 19.05 21.39 21.07
CA PHE A 55 18.32 20.13 21.00
C PHE A 55 18.64 19.29 19.77
N LEU A 56 19.20 19.90 18.72
CA LEU A 56 19.59 19.23 17.47
C LEU A 56 21.06 19.47 17.16
N PHE A 57 21.84 18.40 17.13
CA PHE A 57 23.26 18.42 16.81
C PHE A 57 23.53 17.78 15.45
N HIS A 58 24.48 18.34 14.70
CA HIS A 58 25.04 17.72 13.53
C HIS A 58 26.56 17.61 13.63
N VAL A 59 27.03 16.39 13.90
CA VAL A 59 28.47 16.06 13.96
C VAL A 59 28.98 15.72 12.56
N ARG A 60 29.77 16.61 11.96
CA ARG A 60 30.23 16.50 10.58
C ARG A 60 31.73 16.30 10.49
N GLY A 61 32.18 15.58 9.45
CA GLY A 61 33.62 15.42 9.16
C GLY A 61 33.89 14.22 8.25
N ASN A 62 35.08 14.19 7.68
CA ASN A 62 35.50 13.15 6.75
C ASN A 62 35.52 11.74 7.37
N GLY A 63 35.59 10.69 6.50
CA GLY A 63 35.73 9.31 6.97
C GLY A 63 37.01 9.10 7.80
N GLY A 64 36.87 8.43 8.96
CA GLY A 64 38.01 8.13 9.84
C GLY A 64 38.43 9.24 10.82
N VAL A 65 37.76 10.42 10.81
CA VAL A 65 38.05 11.51 11.78
C VAL A 65 37.54 11.25 13.20
N GLY A 66 36.81 10.15 13.42
CA GLY A 66 36.37 9.74 14.74
C GLY A 66 34.95 10.20 15.11
N LYS A 67 34.07 10.50 14.14
CA LYS A 67 32.65 10.88 14.38
C LYS A 67 31.92 9.84 15.23
N SER A 68 31.82 8.60 14.76
CA SER A 68 31.13 7.52 15.48
C SER A 68 31.74 7.26 16.87
N THR A 69 33.06 7.46 17.02
CA THR A 69 33.75 7.34 18.30
C THR A 69 33.33 8.47 19.24
N LEU A 70 33.25 9.71 18.74
CA LEU A 70 32.78 10.88 19.53
C LEU A 70 31.30 10.70 19.94
N VAL A 71 30.45 10.33 19.00
CA VAL A 71 29.00 10.15 19.25
C VAL A 71 28.76 9.01 20.25
N ARG A 72 29.50 7.90 20.19
CA ARG A 72 29.46 6.86 21.21
C ARG A 72 29.98 7.33 22.58
N GLN A 73 30.98 8.21 22.59
CA GLN A 73 31.44 8.84 23.84
C GLN A 73 30.38 9.80 24.41
N TRP A 74 29.65 10.52 23.56
CA TRP A 74 28.49 11.31 23.94
C TRP A 74 27.36 10.44 24.50
N GLU A 75 27.04 9.30 23.85
CA GLU A 75 26.08 8.32 24.36
C GLU A 75 26.50 7.79 25.73
N SER A 76 27.79 7.44 25.88
CA SER A 76 28.32 6.98 27.18
C SER A 76 28.20 8.07 28.26
N THR A 77 28.50 9.33 27.91
CA THR A 77 28.38 10.46 28.82
C THR A 77 26.93 10.70 29.23
N ALA A 78 25.98 10.60 28.27
CA ALA A 78 24.55 10.74 28.53
C ALA A 78 24.07 9.63 29.50
N ARG A 79 24.48 8.38 29.28
CA ARG A 79 24.13 7.25 30.17
C ARG A 79 24.71 7.29 31.55
N GLU A 80 25.71 8.13 31.80
CA GLU A 80 26.25 8.36 33.15
C GLU A 80 25.32 9.18 34.04
N GLN A 81 24.41 9.93 33.42
CA GLN A 81 23.37 10.70 34.09
C GLN A 81 22.23 9.77 34.53
N ALA A 82 21.78 9.89 35.77
CA ALA A 82 20.90 8.92 36.40
C ALA A 82 19.49 8.81 35.77
N SER A 83 19.04 9.83 35.08
CA SER A 83 17.68 9.92 34.52
C SER A 83 17.68 10.16 33.01
N VAL A 84 18.76 9.80 32.30
CA VAL A 84 18.90 9.99 30.85
C VAL A 84 18.82 8.65 30.15
N VAL A 85 17.98 8.53 29.13
CA VAL A 85 17.87 7.37 28.26
C VAL A 85 18.34 7.69 26.86
N THR A 86 18.93 6.71 26.18
CA THR A 86 19.53 6.95 24.86
C THR A 86 19.09 5.89 23.87
N ALA A 87 18.91 6.30 22.61
CA ALA A 87 18.78 5.36 21.50
C ALA A 87 19.81 5.70 20.42
N TYR A 88 20.52 4.71 19.94
CA TYR A 88 21.56 4.85 18.92
C TYR A 88 21.16 4.06 17.68
N VAL A 89 21.01 4.77 16.55
CA VAL A 89 20.68 4.22 15.24
C VAL A 89 21.91 4.38 14.33
N ASP A 90 22.29 3.31 13.67
CA ASP A 90 23.41 3.26 12.72
C ASP A 90 22.91 3.09 11.27
N ASP A 91 23.80 2.80 10.34
CA ASP A 91 23.50 2.65 8.92
C ASP A 91 22.87 1.30 8.52
N ASP A 92 22.47 0.49 9.49
CA ASP A 92 21.74 -0.75 9.25
C ASP A 92 20.22 -0.50 9.01
N VAL A 93 19.75 0.74 9.13
CA VAL A 93 18.37 1.13 8.85
C VAL A 93 18.21 1.61 7.40
N HIS A 94 17.15 1.17 6.75
CA HIS A 94 16.91 1.40 5.33
C HIS A 94 15.60 2.11 5.03
N ASP A 95 14.81 2.38 6.08
CA ASP A 95 13.61 3.21 6.03
C ASP A 95 13.29 3.83 7.40
N VAL A 96 12.25 4.66 7.43
CA VAL A 96 11.78 5.33 8.64
C VAL A 96 11.27 4.35 9.69
N PHE A 97 10.68 3.22 9.27
CA PHE A 97 10.11 2.23 10.20
C PHE A 97 11.21 1.47 10.93
N GLU A 98 12.25 1.07 10.21
CA GLU A 98 13.43 0.42 10.79
C GLU A 98 14.13 1.37 11.77
N ALA A 99 14.15 2.68 11.47
CA ALA A 99 14.70 3.69 12.38
C ALA A 99 13.87 3.82 13.68
N MET A 100 12.55 3.94 13.56
CA MET A 100 11.64 3.98 14.73
C MET A 100 11.73 2.68 15.55
N GLU A 101 11.79 1.52 14.90
CA GLU A 101 11.95 0.22 15.55
C GLU A 101 13.29 0.11 16.28
N ALA A 102 14.39 0.55 15.66
CA ALA A 102 15.70 0.57 16.29
C ALA A 102 15.69 1.43 17.56
N VAL A 103 15.03 2.59 17.53
CA VAL A 103 14.82 3.45 18.71
C VAL A 103 14.01 2.70 19.76
N SER A 104 12.85 2.12 19.41
CA SER A 104 12.00 1.37 20.35
C SER A 104 12.76 0.21 21.02
N ALA A 105 13.47 -0.58 20.22
CA ALA A 105 14.25 -1.71 20.74
C ALA A 105 15.36 -1.28 21.72
N ARG A 106 15.98 -0.10 21.49
CA ARG A 106 17.02 0.43 22.37
C ARG A 106 16.45 0.98 23.68
N LEU A 107 15.33 1.70 23.63
CA LEU A 107 14.63 2.19 24.82
C LEU A 107 14.06 1.04 25.65
N SER A 108 13.50 0.03 25.01
CA SER A 108 13.00 -1.20 25.65
C SER A 108 14.07 -1.90 26.51
N ARG A 109 15.31 -2.00 26.01
CA ARG A 109 16.44 -2.60 26.76
C ARG A 109 16.82 -1.80 28.00
N GLN A 110 16.44 -0.54 28.08
CA GLN A 110 16.64 0.34 29.24
C GLN A 110 15.41 0.39 30.15
N GLY A 111 14.37 -0.42 29.88
CA GLY A 111 13.15 -0.49 30.67
C GLY A 111 12.03 0.46 30.24
N HIS A 112 12.17 1.10 29.07
CA HIS A 112 11.24 2.07 28.54
C HIS A 112 10.65 1.62 27.18
N PRO A 113 9.80 0.56 27.12
CA PRO A 113 9.24 0.03 25.87
C PRO A 113 8.17 0.97 25.30
N LEU A 114 8.18 1.17 23.98
CA LEU A 114 7.15 1.89 23.23
C LEU A 114 6.03 0.91 22.83
N LYS A 115 5.16 0.57 23.78
CA LYS A 115 4.24 -0.57 23.68
C LYS A 115 3.17 -0.41 22.60
N ARG A 116 2.61 0.80 22.45
CA ARG A 116 1.57 1.07 21.44
C ARG A 116 2.18 1.02 20.05
N PHE A 117 3.34 1.66 19.90
CA PHE A 117 4.10 1.65 18.64
C PHE A 117 4.50 0.23 18.24
N ASP A 118 5.11 -0.57 19.13
CA ASP A 118 5.54 -1.94 18.83
C ASP A 118 4.36 -2.82 18.38
N LYS A 119 3.20 -2.67 19.02
CA LYS A 119 1.98 -3.38 18.64
C LYS A 119 1.48 -2.95 17.26
N GLN A 120 1.51 -1.65 16.98
CA GLN A 120 1.03 -1.11 15.70
C GLN A 120 1.99 -1.42 14.55
N LEU A 121 3.30 -1.42 14.79
CA LEU A 121 4.32 -1.85 13.84
C LEU A 121 4.16 -3.35 13.49
N ALA A 122 3.91 -4.19 14.48
CA ALA A 122 3.61 -5.61 14.23
C ALA A 122 2.32 -5.78 13.41
N THR A 123 1.30 -4.96 13.67
CA THR A 123 0.07 -4.93 12.90
C THR A 123 0.36 -4.48 11.46
N TYR A 124 1.14 -3.42 11.27
CA TYR A 124 1.55 -2.94 9.94
C TYR A 124 2.23 -4.04 9.13
N ARG A 125 3.21 -4.74 9.70
CA ARG A 125 3.92 -5.83 9.02
C ARG A 125 2.97 -6.95 8.60
N GLN A 126 2.08 -7.34 9.50
CA GLN A 126 1.06 -8.33 9.19
C GLN A 126 0.10 -7.86 8.08
N ARG A 127 -0.34 -6.59 8.12
CA ARG A 127 -1.25 -6.03 7.11
C ARG A 127 -0.59 -5.83 5.75
N ARG A 128 0.65 -5.38 5.78
CA ARG A 128 1.45 -5.24 4.57
C ARG A 128 1.62 -6.59 3.88
N HIS A 129 2.01 -7.62 4.60
CA HIS A 129 2.10 -8.98 4.08
C HIS A 129 0.75 -9.49 3.51
N GLN A 130 -0.36 -9.21 4.19
CA GLN A 130 -1.70 -9.51 3.69
C GLN A 130 -2.12 -8.71 2.45
N ALA A 131 -1.66 -7.47 2.32
CA ALA A 131 -1.91 -6.63 1.15
C ALA A 131 -1.07 -7.08 -0.06
N GLU A 132 0.15 -7.54 0.17
CA GLU A 132 1.11 -7.98 -0.82
C GLU A 132 0.81 -9.39 -1.35
N SER A 133 0.29 -10.28 -0.51
CA SER A 133 0.00 -11.68 -0.86
C SER A 133 -1.33 -11.90 -1.59
N ALA A 134 -2.08 -10.87 -1.96
CA ALA A 134 -3.39 -11.01 -2.57
C ALA A 134 -3.45 -10.41 -3.99
N VAL A 135 -3.89 -11.20 -4.96
CA VAL A 135 -4.30 -10.78 -6.31
C VAL A 135 -5.44 -9.75 -6.23
N PRO A 136 -5.52 -8.74 -7.13
CA PRO A 136 -6.63 -7.79 -7.16
C PRO A 136 -7.98 -8.51 -7.19
N ALA A 137 -8.81 -8.31 -6.17
CA ALA A 137 -10.19 -8.78 -6.18
C ALA A 137 -10.97 -8.04 -7.28
N PRO A 138 -11.88 -8.73 -8.00
CA PRO A 138 -12.75 -8.06 -8.95
C PRO A 138 -13.59 -7.01 -8.23
N GLN A 139 -13.82 -5.88 -8.89
CA GLN A 139 -14.80 -4.92 -8.42
C GLN A 139 -16.15 -5.62 -8.26
N PRO A 140 -16.97 -5.32 -7.24
CA PRO A 140 -18.33 -5.84 -7.18
C PRO A 140 -19.03 -5.44 -8.48
N ASP A 141 -19.57 -6.43 -9.18
CA ASP A 141 -20.31 -6.21 -10.41
C ASP A 141 -21.44 -5.21 -10.13
N LEU A 142 -21.36 -4.06 -10.77
CA LEU A 142 -22.54 -3.27 -11.05
C LEU A 142 -23.46 -4.13 -11.91
N PRO A 143 -24.79 -4.11 -11.73
CA PRO A 143 -25.74 -4.94 -12.46
C PRO A 143 -25.42 -4.90 -13.96
N ALA A 144 -25.38 -6.07 -14.59
CA ALA A 144 -25.05 -6.23 -16.00
C ALA A 144 -25.89 -5.29 -16.86
N GLY A 145 -25.27 -4.33 -17.53
CA GLY A 145 -25.92 -3.37 -18.42
C GLY A 145 -25.29 -1.99 -18.49
N GLN A 146 -24.26 -1.70 -17.70
CA GLN A 146 -23.65 -0.36 -17.78
C GLN A 146 -22.36 -0.39 -18.61
N ALA A 147 -22.41 0.33 -19.73
CA ALA A 147 -21.24 0.67 -20.53
C ALA A 147 -20.18 1.35 -19.67
N VAL A 148 -18.91 1.11 -20.02
CA VAL A 148 -17.74 1.72 -19.39
C VAL A 148 -17.95 3.23 -19.26
N ALA A 149 -18.16 3.67 -18.02
CA ALA A 149 -18.29 5.08 -17.71
C ALA A 149 -16.93 5.78 -17.83
N PRO A 150 -16.88 7.06 -18.19
CA PRO A 150 -15.65 7.84 -18.16
C PRO A 150 -15.09 7.86 -16.72
N VAL A 151 -13.75 7.79 -16.64
CA VAL A 151 -12.95 7.73 -15.40
C VAL A 151 -13.46 8.76 -14.38
N PRO A 152 -13.84 8.37 -13.16
CA PRO A 152 -14.25 9.31 -12.13
C PRO A 152 -13.10 10.26 -11.76
N ALA A 153 -13.43 11.51 -11.46
CA ALA A 153 -12.45 12.48 -10.98
C ALA A 153 -11.88 12.01 -9.63
N ALA A 154 -10.57 12.22 -9.43
CA ALA A 154 -9.90 11.86 -8.17
C ALA A 154 -10.51 12.60 -6.98
N SER A 155 -10.46 11.99 -5.80
CA SER A 155 -10.97 12.62 -4.58
C SER A 155 -10.20 13.93 -4.27
N PRO A 156 -10.87 14.95 -3.70
CA PRO A 156 -10.19 16.21 -3.36
C PRO A 156 -8.99 16.02 -2.42
N SER A 157 -9.06 15.08 -1.49
CA SER A 157 -7.96 14.75 -0.59
C SER A 157 -6.78 14.12 -1.31
N SER A 158 -7.02 13.22 -2.26
CA SER A 158 -5.96 12.62 -3.07
C SER A 158 -5.37 13.61 -4.06
N VAL A 159 -6.16 14.56 -4.60
CA VAL A 159 -5.66 15.65 -5.44
C VAL A 159 -4.77 16.59 -4.64
N VAL A 160 -5.17 16.96 -3.42
CA VAL A 160 -4.36 17.81 -2.54
C VAL A 160 -3.07 17.09 -2.13
N ALA A 161 -3.15 15.80 -1.75
CA ALA A 161 -1.96 15.01 -1.42
C ALA A 161 -1.02 14.85 -2.62
N ALA A 162 -1.56 14.65 -3.82
CA ALA A 162 -0.77 14.59 -5.05
C ALA A 162 -0.14 15.94 -5.39
N GLN A 163 -0.87 17.05 -5.20
CA GLN A 163 -0.34 18.40 -5.40
C GLN A 163 0.78 18.72 -4.41
N VAL A 164 0.61 18.38 -3.13
CA VAL A 164 1.64 18.58 -2.10
C VAL A 164 2.86 17.71 -2.41
N GLY A 165 2.67 16.45 -2.80
CA GLY A 165 3.74 15.55 -3.22
C GLY A 165 4.47 16.06 -4.47
N LEU A 166 3.76 16.56 -5.47
CA LEU A 166 4.35 17.14 -6.69
C LEU A 166 5.11 18.45 -6.41
N VAL A 167 4.63 19.29 -5.49
CA VAL A 167 5.36 20.50 -5.06
C VAL A 167 6.65 20.11 -4.36
N GLY A 168 6.62 19.09 -3.49
CA GLY A 168 7.83 18.55 -2.86
C GLY A 168 8.84 18.01 -3.87
N LEU A 169 8.37 17.30 -4.91
CA LEU A 169 9.21 16.80 -6.01
C LEU A 169 9.74 17.93 -6.91
N GLY A 170 8.98 19.01 -7.10
CA GLY A 170 9.41 20.18 -7.88
C GLY A 170 10.62 20.91 -7.31
N MET A 171 10.90 20.72 -6.02
CA MET A 171 12.08 21.26 -5.35
C MET A 171 13.35 20.40 -5.53
N VAL A 172 13.26 19.24 -6.17
CA VAL A 172 14.41 18.34 -6.44
C VAL A 172 15.10 18.78 -7.73
N PRO A 173 16.41 19.11 -7.73
CA PRO A 173 17.14 19.50 -8.95
C PRO A 173 17.10 18.36 -9.97
N GLY A 174 16.64 18.69 -11.18
CA GLY A 174 16.49 17.75 -12.29
C GLY A 174 15.09 17.16 -12.48
N VAL A 175 14.20 17.26 -11.51
CA VAL A 175 12.82 16.76 -11.57
C VAL A 175 11.81 17.91 -11.84
N GLY A 176 12.12 19.13 -11.42
CA GLY A 176 11.23 20.28 -11.56
C GLY A 176 10.73 20.60 -12.96
N ALA A 177 11.49 20.21 -14.01
CA ALA A 177 11.07 20.39 -15.41
C ALA A 177 9.96 19.39 -15.83
N PHE A 178 9.81 18.29 -15.13
CA PHE A 178 8.81 17.24 -15.42
C PHE A 178 7.54 17.34 -14.57
N VAL A 179 7.62 18.00 -13.42
CA VAL A 179 6.46 18.18 -12.49
C VAL A 179 5.31 18.93 -13.14
N GLY A 180 5.61 19.85 -14.08
CA GLY A 180 4.59 20.56 -14.86
C GLY A 180 3.87 19.71 -15.93
N ALA A 181 4.37 18.51 -16.23
CA ALA A 181 3.80 17.60 -17.24
C ALA A 181 2.95 16.46 -16.64
N VAL A 182 2.97 16.30 -15.31
CA VAL A 182 2.21 15.27 -14.62
C VAL A 182 0.88 15.86 -14.14
N ASP A 183 -0.23 15.30 -14.59
CA ASP A 183 -1.56 15.71 -14.14
C ASP A 183 -1.81 15.21 -12.72
N PRO A 184 -1.94 16.11 -11.72
CA PRO A 184 -2.20 15.71 -10.32
C PRO A 184 -3.47 14.87 -10.16
N GLN A 185 -4.44 15.02 -11.07
CA GLN A 185 -5.66 14.21 -11.05
C GLN A 185 -5.42 12.76 -11.43
N GLN A 186 -4.49 12.50 -12.35
CA GLN A 186 -4.13 11.13 -12.73
C GLN A 186 -3.39 10.38 -11.62
N VAL A 187 -2.51 11.09 -10.91
CA VAL A 187 -1.81 10.55 -9.73
C VAL A 187 -2.80 10.24 -8.62
N ALA A 188 -3.72 11.17 -8.36
CA ALA A 188 -4.75 11.01 -7.34
C ALA A 188 -5.74 9.88 -7.68
N LEU A 189 -6.08 9.69 -8.96
CA LEU A 189 -6.90 8.56 -9.44
C LEU A 189 -6.20 7.21 -9.25
N GLY A 190 -4.88 7.15 -9.46
CA GLY A 190 -4.07 5.98 -9.17
C GLY A 190 -4.11 5.64 -7.67
N ALA A 191 -3.91 6.64 -6.82
CA ALA A 191 -3.97 6.49 -5.36
C ALA A 191 -5.37 6.05 -4.87
N ASP A 192 -6.44 6.60 -5.45
CA ASP A 192 -7.81 6.23 -5.10
C ASP A 192 -8.13 4.79 -5.52
N ARG A 193 -7.62 4.31 -6.66
CA ARG A 193 -7.78 2.92 -7.10
C ARG A 193 -7.00 1.94 -6.23
N VAL A 194 -5.75 2.27 -5.87
CA VAL A 194 -4.96 1.48 -4.91
C VAL A 194 -5.65 1.47 -3.55
N ARG A 195 -6.15 2.63 -3.10
CA ARG A 195 -6.95 2.71 -1.86
C ARG A 195 -8.21 1.86 -1.94
N ALA A 196 -8.94 1.89 -3.06
CA ALA A 196 -10.12 1.04 -3.26
C ALA A 196 -9.77 -0.45 -3.27
N ALA A 197 -8.65 -0.82 -3.90
CA ALA A 197 -8.15 -2.19 -3.89
C ALA A 197 -7.68 -2.65 -2.50
N LEU A 198 -7.05 -1.75 -1.73
CA LEU A 198 -6.66 -2.02 -0.35
C LEU A 198 -7.84 -2.01 0.61
N ASN A 199 -8.84 -1.13 0.40
CA ASN A 199 -10.09 -1.14 1.17
C ASN A 199 -10.87 -2.45 1.01
N MET A 200 -10.73 -3.14 -0.12
CA MET A 200 -11.29 -4.48 -0.30
C MET A 200 -10.50 -5.60 0.43
N ARG A 201 -9.34 -5.30 1.02
CA ARG A 201 -8.39 -6.31 1.56
C ARG A 201 -8.00 -6.08 3.01
N LEU A 202 -8.02 -4.85 3.47
CA LEU A 202 -7.56 -4.47 4.80
C LEU A 202 -8.75 -4.12 5.70
N ARG A 203 -8.58 -4.39 6.96
CA ARG A 203 -9.62 -4.56 8.00
C ARG A 203 -10.31 -3.30 8.47
N SER A 204 -9.67 -2.14 8.27
CA SER A 204 -10.21 -0.86 8.73
C SER A 204 -9.56 0.26 7.91
N HIS A 205 -10.17 1.44 7.94
CA HIS A 205 -9.53 2.64 7.40
C HIS A 205 -8.14 2.84 7.99
N ASP A 206 -7.97 2.56 9.28
CA ASP A 206 -6.68 2.67 9.96
C ASP A 206 -5.66 1.65 9.40
N ASP A 207 -6.07 0.43 9.07
CA ASP A 207 -5.21 -0.56 8.43
C ASP A 207 -4.83 -0.14 6.98
N VAL A 208 -5.77 0.45 6.24
CA VAL A 208 -5.50 0.99 4.90
C VAL A 208 -4.58 2.20 4.97
N GLN A 209 -4.84 3.13 5.88
CA GLN A 209 -3.93 4.25 6.14
C GLN A 209 -2.58 3.76 6.63
N LEU A 210 -2.56 2.74 7.48
CA LEU A 210 -1.33 2.11 7.97
C LEU A 210 -0.49 1.50 6.83
N VAL A 211 -1.12 0.96 5.79
CA VAL A 211 -0.41 0.40 4.62
C VAL A 211 -0.13 1.46 3.55
N MET A 212 -1.09 2.36 3.27
CA MET A 212 -0.95 3.40 2.24
C MET A 212 -0.02 4.55 2.66
N ASN A 213 -0.10 4.95 3.93
CA ASN A 213 0.72 6.01 4.49
C ASN A 213 1.23 5.60 5.88
N PRO A 214 2.08 4.57 5.93
CA PRO A 214 2.50 3.99 7.20
C PRO A 214 3.29 4.96 8.08
N VAL A 215 4.03 5.92 7.50
CA VAL A 215 4.72 6.95 8.29
C VAL A 215 3.72 7.83 9.03
N ALA A 216 2.68 8.32 8.33
CA ALA A 216 1.65 9.15 8.94
C ALA A 216 0.84 8.41 10.02
N ALA A 217 0.71 7.08 9.91
CA ALA A 217 0.01 6.27 10.90
C ALA A 217 0.87 5.85 12.09
N LEU A 218 2.15 5.56 11.87
CA LEU A 218 3.06 5.04 12.91
C LEU A 218 3.81 6.17 13.66
N ALA A 219 4.17 7.25 12.98
CA ALA A 219 4.94 8.33 13.59
C ALA A 219 4.19 9.05 14.74
N PRO A 220 2.87 9.32 14.67
CA PRO A 220 2.15 9.88 15.82
C PRO A 220 2.19 8.97 17.05
N VAL A 221 1.94 7.67 16.87
CA VAL A 221 1.95 6.69 17.98
C VAL A 221 3.36 6.50 18.55
N PHE A 222 4.38 6.56 17.68
CA PHE A 222 5.78 6.55 18.10
C PHE A 222 6.09 7.78 18.97
N LEU A 223 5.66 8.98 18.56
CA LEU A 223 5.89 10.22 19.31
C LEU A 223 5.09 10.26 20.61
N GLU A 224 3.85 9.77 20.63
CA GLU A 224 3.07 9.66 21.86
C GLU A 224 3.73 8.71 22.88
N ASP A 225 4.19 7.52 22.46
CA ASP A 225 4.92 6.61 23.34
C ASP A 225 6.27 7.21 23.77
N LEU A 226 6.96 7.94 22.88
CA LEU A 226 8.21 8.63 23.20
C LEU A 226 7.97 9.75 24.22
N ALA A 227 6.86 10.48 24.11
CA ALA A 227 6.46 11.51 25.06
C ALA A 227 6.23 10.90 26.47
N GLU A 228 5.55 9.76 26.55
CA GLU A 228 5.40 9.03 27.83
C GLU A 228 6.75 8.61 28.44
N VAL A 229 7.74 8.27 27.61
CA VAL A 229 9.10 7.97 28.08
C VAL A 229 9.78 9.25 28.56
N ALA A 230 9.65 10.34 27.80
CA ALA A 230 10.23 11.64 28.12
C ALA A 230 9.67 12.22 29.44
N GLU A 231 8.39 12.04 29.75
CA GLU A 231 7.80 12.42 31.04
C GLU A 231 8.44 11.71 32.25
N ARG A 232 8.97 10.52 32.04
CA ARG A 232 9.57 9.68 33.12
C ARG A 232 11.08 9.86 33.24
N CYS A 233 11.69 10.54 32.31
CA CYS A 233 13.12 10.73 32.20
C CYS A 233 13.49 12.21 32.22
N GLU A 234 14.64 12.54 32.76
CA GLU A 234 15.15 13.91 32.67
C GLU A 234 15.46 14.30 31.24
N ARG A 235 15.99 13.35 30.45
CA ARG A 235 16.25 13.51 29.01
C ARG A 235 16.18 12.21 28.24
N VAL A 236 15.85 12.35 26.97
CA VAL A 236 15.96 11.33 25.94
C VAL A 236 16.91 11.81 24.87
N VAL A 237 17.93 11.04 24.49
CA VAL A 237 18.87 11.43 23.44
C VAL A 237 18.85 10.39 22.33
N LEU A 238 18.50 10.82 21.12
CA LEU A 238 18.43 10.00 19.92
C LEU A 238 19.66 10.25 19.05
N PHE A 239 20.45 9.23 18.78
CA PHE A 239 21.66 9.33 17.97
C PHE A 239 21.42 8.61 16.64
N PHE A 240 21.69 9.31 15.54
CA PHE A 240 21.66 8.77 14.17
C PHE A 240 23.07 8.92 13.57
N ASP A 241 23.79 7.81 13.49
CA ASP A 241 25.16 7.79 12.98
C ASP A 241 25.18 7.35 11.52
N VAL A 242 26.27 7.67 10.81
CA VAL A 242 26.44 7.46 9.36
C VAL A 242 25.33 8.09 8.54
N TYR A 243 24.92 9.29 8.96
CA TYR A 243 23.75 9.99 8.42
C TYR A 243 23.85 10.32 6.93
N GLU A 244 25.04 10.35 6.35
CA GLU A 244 25.23 10.46 4.90
C GLU A 244 24.60 9.34 4.10
N ARG A 245 24.32 8.18 4.72
CA ARG A 245 23.64 7.04 4.10
C ARG A 245 22.16 6.98 4.41
N THR A 246 21.79 7.36 5.63
CA THR A 246 20.42 7.27 6.12
C THR A 246 19.65 8.57 5.94
N GLY A 247 20.35 9.72 5.83
CA GLY A 247 19.75 11.05 5.67
C GLY A 247 18.75 11.12 4.52
N PRO A 248 19.07 10.70 3.29
CA PRO A 248 18.11 10.73 2.18
C PRO A 248 16.79 9.99 2.46
N LEU A 249 16.79 9.06 3.41
CA LEU A 249 15.62 8.28 3.81
C LEU A 249 14.86 8.89 5.00
N LEU A 250 15.60 9.56 5.89
CA LEU A 250 15.09 10.02 7.19
C LEU A 250 14.86 11.54 7.24
N ASP A 251 15.47 12.32 6.34
CA ASP A 251 15.47 13.78 6.39
C ASP A 251 14.05 14.39 6.51
N ALA A 252 13.13 13.98 5.62
CA ALA A 252 11.78 14.52 5.62
C ALA A 252 11.02 14.18 6.92
N TRP A 253 11.14 12.94 7.37
CA TRP A 253 10.50 12.46 8.60
C TRP A 253 11.13 13.14 9.84
N LEU A 254 12.47 13.19 9.94
CA LEU A 254 13.14 13.83 11.07
C LEU A 254 12.84 15.32 11.11
N HIS A 255 12.84 16.01 9.97
CA HIS A 255 12.49 17.43 9.90
C HIS A 255 11.05 17.66 10.37
N ALA A 256 10.08 16.87 9.86
CA ALA A 256 8.68 16.95 10.27
C ALA A 256 8.49 16.60 11.76
N THR A 257 9.26 15.63 12.29
CA THR A 257 9.21 15.24 13.70
C THR A 257 9.80 16.30 14.63
N VAL A 258 10.89 16.97 14.21
CA VAL A 258 11.63 17.91 15.06
C VAL A 258 11.01 19.32 15.00
N PHE A 259 10.51 19.74 13.84
CA PHE A 259 10.05 21.11 13.59
C PHE A 259 8.58 21.23 13.17
N GLY A 260 7.97 20.15 12.75
CA GLY A 260 6.58 20.11 12.30
C GLY A 260 5.62 19.68 13.41
N GLU A 261 4.33 19.88 13.15
CA GLU A 261 3.24 19.39 14.01
C GLU A 261 2.47 18.22 13.33
N GLU A 262 2.94 17.78 12.18
CA GLU A 262 2.25 16.78 11.34
C GLU A 262 2.04 15.44 12.06
N TYR A 263 3.04 15.02 12.84
CA TYR A 263 2.99 13.73 13.57
C TYR A 263 2.80 13.91 15.07
N GLY A 264 2.67 15.13 15.56
CA GLY A 264 2.63 15.48 16.98
C GLY A 264 3.90 16.22 17.43
N GLY A 265 3.89 16.76 18.63
CA GLY A 265 5.02 17.52 19.16
C GLY A 265 6.13 16.63 19.71
N LEU A 266 7.38 16.89 19.35
CA LEU A 266 8.53 16.29 20.02
C LEU A 266 8.70 16.95 21.40
N PRO A 267 8.79 16.16 22.51
CA PRO A 267 8.98 16.74 23.84
C PRO A 267 10.28 17.56 23.96
N VAL A 268 10.24 18.66 24.67
CA VAL A 268 11.37 19.62 24.78
C VAL A 268 12.65 19.00 25.35
N ASN A 269 12.53 17.94 26.16
CA ASN A 269 13.66 17.20 26.74
C ASN A 269 14.19 16.06 25.87
N VAL A 270 13.75 15.98 24.60
CA VAL A 270 14.32 15.07 23.60
C VAL A 270 15.36 15.80 22.78
N GLN A 271 16.57 15.26 22.75
CA GLN A 271 17.69 15.74 21.94
C GLN A 271 17.95 14.78 20.77
N VAL A 272 18.31 15.32 19.62
CA VAL A 272 18.64 14.57 18.41
C VAL A 272 20.09 14.89 18.01
N VAL A 273 20.86 13.84 17.75
CA VAL A 273 22.27 13.95 17.31
C VAL A 273 22.40 13.23 15.98
N LEU A 274 22.69 13.97 14.93
CA LEU A 274 22.99 13.45 13.60
C LEU A 274 24.50 13.41 13.40
N SER A 275 25.05 12.35 12.81
CA SER A 275 26.50 12.22 12.56
C SER A 275 26.76 11.75 11.14
N GLY A 276 27.39 12.57 10.30
CA GLY A 276 27.59 12.29 8.88
C GLY A 276 28.82 12.95 8.27
N GLN A 277 29.09 12.62 7.01
CA GLN A 277 30.19 13.23 6.27
C GLN A 277 29.75 14.48 5.50
N LEU A 278 28.54 14.48 5.01
CA LEU A 278 27.95 15.57 4.21
C LEU A 278 27.22 16.58 5.08
N PRO A 279 27.07 17.82 4.64
CA PRO A 279 26.15 18.75 5.27
C PRO A 279 24.70 18.24 5.14
N LEU A 280 23.82 18.69 6.03
CA LEU A 280 22.38 18.44 5.91
C LEU A 280 21.83 19.03 4.60
N ASP A 281 20.89 18.36 3.98
CA ASP A 281 20.31 18.80 2.70
C ASP A 281 19.57 20.14 2.88
N SER A 282 20.09 21.18 2.25
CA SER A 282 19.51 22.53 2.34
C SER A 282 18.10 22.65 1.76
N ARG A 283 17.66 21.69 0.95
CA ARG A 283 16.28 21.65 0.43
C ARG A 283 15.27 21.23 1.48
N VAL A 284 15.68 20.40 2.43
CA VAL A 284 14.83 19.92 3.53
C VAL A 284 15.04 20.79 4.78
N TRP A 285 16.29 21.07 5.12
CA TRP A 285 16.68 21.70 6.39
C TRP A 285 16.92 23.21 6.28
N GLY A 286 16.86 23.81 5.07
CA GLY A 286 17.40 25.14 4.77
C GLY A 286 16.86 26.28 5.64
N ASP A 287 15.57 26.28 5.97
CA ASP A 287 14.91 27.26 6.83
C ASP A 287 15.23 27.08 8.32
N ARG A 288 15.73 25.90 8.71
CA ARG A 288 16.02 25.50 10.10
C ARG A 288 17.49 25.28 10.40
N LEU A 289 18.39 25.39 9.42
CA LEU A 289 19.84 25.21 9.64
C LEU A 289 20.41 26.11 10.75
N GLY A 290 19.83 27.28 10.97
CA GLY A 290 20.22 28.19 12.08
C GLY A 290 19.91 27.64 13.47
N GLN A 291 19.08 26.60 13.62
CA GLN A 291 18.74 25.94 14.88
C GLN A 291 19.54 24.65 15.10
N VAL A 292 20.37 24.26 14.12
CA VAL A 292 21.23 23.07 14.21
C VAL A 292 22.58 23.47 14.82
N THR A 293 22.98 22.81 15.89
CA THR A 293 24.31 22.96 16.48
C THR A 293 25.31 22.13 15.68
N GLU A 294 26.03 22.75 14.77
CA GLU A 294 27.05 22.04 13.95
C GLU A 294 28.34 21.83 14.75
N VAL A 295 28.82 20.59 14.80
CA VAL A 295 30.09 20.20 15.38
C VAL A 295 30.97 19.62 14.29
N SER A 296 31.83 20.44 13.70
CA SER A 296 32.74 20.05 12.62
C SER A 296 33.98 19.36 13.16
N LEU A 297 34.22 18.11 12.75
CA LEU A 297 35.41 17.34 13.09
C LEU A 297 36.44 17.38 11.98
N GLU A 298 37.60 17.90 12.32
CA GLU A 298 38.77 17.85 11.46
C GLU A 298 39.71 16.69 11.85
N VAL A 299 40.81 16.51 11.15
CA VAL A 299 41.91 15.64 11.57
C VAL A 299 42.44 16.10 12.93
N PHE A 300 43.04 15.21 13.69
CA PHE A 300 43.64 15.59 14.99
C PHE A 300 44.62 16.77 14.83
N THR A 301 44.59 17.64 15.82
CA THR A 301 45.73 18.53 16.05
C THR A 301 47.00 17.73 16.29
N GLU A 302 48.16 18.31 16.10
CA GLU A 302 49.41 17.60 16.37
C GLU A 302 49.52 17.19 17.84
N GLU A 303 49.02 18.00 18.76
CA GLU A 303 49.00 17.72 20.18
C GLU A 303 48.10 16.50 20.52
N GLU A 304 46.90 16.44 19.95
CA GLU A 304 45.99 15.29 20.11
C GLU A 304 46.57 14.00 19.55
N ALA A 305 47.15 14.06 18.36
CA ALA A 305 47.81 12.92 17.75
C ALA A 305 49.02 12.42 18.57
N ARG A 306 49.85 13.33 19.07
CA ARG A 306 50.96 13.02 19.96
C ARG A 306 50.46 12.43 21.27
N THR A 307 49.38 12.92 21.81
CA THR A 307 48.76 12.40 23.04
C THR A 307 48.26 10.95 22.83
N LEU A 308 47.67 10.65 21.69
CA LEU A 308 47.25 9.29 21.36
C LEU A 308 48.44 8.36 21.17
N LEU A 309 49.52 8.82 20.47
CA LEU A 309 50.74 8.08 20.30
C LEU A 309 51.41 7.76 21.63
N ALA A 310 51.51 8.76 22.53
CA ALA A 310 52.05 8.56 23.88
C ALA A 310 51.22 7.55 24.71
N ALA A 311 49.91 7.58 24.59
CA ALA A 311 49.01 6.60 25.25
C ALA A 311 49.27 5.18 24.76
N HIS A 312 49.74 4.99 23.54
CA HIS A 312 50.18 3.69 22.97
C HIS A 312 51.66 3.40 23.19
N GLY A 313 52.39 4.25 23.90
CA GLY A 313 53.82 4.06 24.24
C GLY A 313 54.74 4.49 23.10
N VAL A 314 54.25 5.15 22.08
CA VAL A 314 55.09 5.70 20.98
C VAL A 314 55.54 7.10 21.42
N THR A 315 56.78 7.23 21.90
CA THR A 315 57.27 8.47 22.50
C THR A 315 58.57 8.99 21.84
N ASP A 316 59.20 8.17 21.01
CA ASP A 316 60.41 8.57 20.31
C ASP A 316 60.07 9.48 19.13
N GLU A 317 60.74 10.62 19.04
CA GLU A 317 60.39 11.67 18.09
C GLU A 317 60.45 11.21 16.64
N PRO A 318 61.44 10.40 16.16
CA PRO A 318 61.42 9.89 14.80
C PRO A 318 60.22 9.02 14.43
N SER A 319 59.75 8.19 15.36
CA SER A 319 58.53 7.36 15.19
C SER A 319 57.28 8.20 15.23
N VAL A 320 57.18 9.16 16.11
CA VAL A 320 56.05 10.12 16.21
C VAL A 320 55.92 10.90 14.90
N GLU A 321 57.02 11.55 14.42
CA GLU A 321 57.01 12.30 13.17
C GLU A 321 56.61 11.44 11.95
N LEU A 322 57.11 10.20 11.92
CA LEU A 322 56.82 9.23 10.88
C LEU A 322 55.33 8.89 10.86
N VAL A 323 54.73 8.60 12.01
CA VAL A 323 53.30 8.28 12.11
C VAL A 323 52.44 9.51 11.77
N LEU A 324 52.75 10.68 12.26
CA LEU A 324 52.03 11.91 11.93
C LEU A 324 52.00 12.19 10.43
N ARG A 325 53.15 12.01 9.76
CA ARG A 325 53.28 12.20 8.32
C ARG A 325 52.48 11.15 7.53
N LEU A 326 52.54 9.88 7.93
CA LEU A 326 51.90 8.77 7.20
C LEU A 326 50.39 8.72 7.43
N SER A 327 49.93 9.12 8.62
CA SER A 327 48.51 9.14 8.96
C SER A 327 47.78 10.39 8.45
N GLY A 328 48.54 11.46 8.10
CA GLY A 328 47.93 12.77 7.87
C GLY A 328 47.14 13.28 9.10
N ARG A 329 47.50 12.78 10.26
CA ARG A 329 46.79 13.03 11.54
C ARG A 329 45.33 12.56 11.57
N LEU A 330 44.92 11.67 10.67
CA LEU A 330 43.63 11.04 10.71
C LEU A 330 43.54 10.08 11.90
N PRO A 331 42.63 10.28 12.86
CA PRO A 331 42.58 9.54 14.15
C PRO A 331 42.67 8.02 13.97
N LEU A 332 41.92 7.47 13.04
CA LEU A 332 41.92 6.02 12.74
C LEU A 332 43.30 5.51 12.33
N LEU A 333 43.96 6.24 11.43
CA LEU A 333 45.27 5.84 10.96
C LEU A 333 46.40 6.07 11.99
N VAL A 334 46.24 7.10 12.84
CA VAL A 334 47.14 7.31 13.97
C VAL A 334 47.06 6.14 14.96
N ASP A 335 45.82 5.74 15.37
CA ASP A 335 45.61 4.62 16.28
C ASP A 335 46.14 3.30 15.70
N MET A 336 45.85 3.04 14.41
CA MET A 336 46.31 1.84 13.72
C MET A 336 47.84 1.76 13.64
N LEU A 337 48.51 2.86 13.30
CA LEU A 337 49.96 2.92 13.21
C LEU A 337 50.63 2.93 14.60
N ALA A 338 49.95 3.51 15.62
CA ALA A 338 50.44 3.51 17.00
C ALA A 338 50.47 2.13 17.64
N ARG A 339 49.51 1.30 17.34
CA ARG A 339 49.46 -0.11 17.79
C ARG A 339 50.42 -1.04 17.06
N SER A 340 51.02 -0.55 15.98
CA SER A 340 51.99 -1.28 15.19
C SER A 340 53.38 -0.67 15.44
N ASP A 341 54.49 -1.44 15.39
CA ASP A 341 55.84 -0.93 15.68
C ASP A 341 56.34 0.05 14.62
N PRO A 342 56.54 1.34 14.93
CA PRO A 342 56.79 2.40 13.94
C PRO A 342 58.21 2.43 13.37
N GLY A 343 59.08 1.53 13.79
CA GLY A 343 60.56 1.63 13.58
C GLY A 343 61.09 1.45 12.13
N ARG A 344 60.29 1.12 11.07
CA ARG A 344 60.83 0.80 9.74
C ARG A 344 59.94 1.23 8.58
N GLY A 345 60.41 2.13 7.71
CA GLY A 345 60.01 2.19 6.29
C GLY A 345 59.80 3.56 5.65
N ARG A 346 60.26 3.68 4.39
CA ARG A 346 60.10 4.80 3.46
C ARG A 346 59.15 4.38 2.31
N GLY A 347 58.25 5.24 1.91
CA GLY A 347 57.48 5.11 0.67
C GLY A 347 56.30 6.09 0.64
N MET A 348 56.14 6.91 -0.43
CA MET A 348 55.00 7.79 -0.68
C MET A 348 53.93 6.98 -1.45
N GLY A 349 52.79 6.72 -0.84
CA GLY A 349 51.59 6.13 -1.40
C GLY A 349 50.35 6.67 -0.66
N ASP A 350 49.13 6.20 -1.02
CA ASP A 350 47.89 6.50 -0.27
C ASP A 350 48.12 6.17 1.22
N PRO A 351 47.90 7.12 2.15
CA PRO A 351 48.16 6.90 3.57
C PRO A 351 47.45 5.66 4.14
N SER A 352 46.23 5.36 3.70
CA SER A 352 45.48 4.18 4.15
C SER A 352 46.07 2.87 3.62
N GLU A 353 46.53 2.86 2.38
CA GLU A 353 47.19 1.69 1.78
C GLU A 353 48.55 1.41 2.43
N THR A 354 49.30 2.45 2.70
CA THR A 354 50.59 2.35 3.40
C THR A 354 50.38 1.87 4.86
N ALA A 355 49.35 2.33 5.53
CA ALA A 355 49.01 1.90 6.90
C ALA A 355 48.58 0.42 6.94
N VAL A 356 47.76 -0.03 6.00
CA VAL A 356 47.37 -1.44 5.87
C VAL A 356 48.57 -2.33 5.57
N GLU A 357 49.44 -1.96 4.63
CA GLU A 357 50.64 -2.73 4.32
C GLU A 357 51.59 -2.85 5.51
N ARG A 358 51.69 -1.81 6.32
CA ARG A 358 52.48 -1.84 7.53
C ARG A 358 51.87 -2.70 8.63
N PHE A 359 50.59 -2.57 8.87
CA PHE A 359 49.88 -3.46 9.81
C PHE A 359 50.16 -4.92 9.44
N LEU A 360 50.01 -5.27 8.15
CA LEU A 360 50.25 -6.64 7.70
C LEU A 360 51.72 -7.07 7.82
N LYS A 361 52.70 -6.15 7.74
CA LYS A 361 54.15 -6.44 7.96
C LYS A 361 54.47 -6.57 9.44
N TRP A 362 53.77 -5.86 10.30
CA TRP A 362 54.08 -5.80 11.73
C TRP A 362 53.28 -6.80 12.56
N GLU A 363 52.17 -7.34 12.07
CA GLU A 363 51.56 -8.51 12.70
C GLU A 363 52.50 -9.72 12.51
N PRO A 364 53.16 -10.23 13.59
CA PRO A 364 54.16 -11.27 13.46
C PRO A 364 53.55 -12.61 13.07
N ASP A 365 52.28 -12.82 13.44
CA ASP A 365 51.57 -14.06 13.20
C ASP A 365 51.02 -14.09 11.77
N THR A 366 51.53 -15.00 10.97
CA THR A 366 51.11 -15.16 9.57
C THR A 366 49.65 -15.57 9.45
N GLU A 367 49.12 -16.38 10.34
CA GLU A 367 47.75 -16.84 10.32
C GLU A 367 46.78 -15.68 10.61
N ARG A 368 47.15 -14.82 11.59
CA ARG A 368 46.37 -13.61 11.91
C ARG A 368 46.36 -12.59 10.74
N ARG A 369 47.50 -12.46 10.04
CA ARG A 369 47.58 -11.61 8.82
C ARG A 369 46.62 -12.10 7.72
N GLU A 370 46.66 -13.41 7.47
CA GLU A 370 45.77 -14.02 6.48
C GLU A 370 44.30 -13.93 6.93
N ALA A 371 44.03 -14.15 8.22
CA ALA A 371 42.67 -13.97 8.78
C ALA A 371 42.19 -12.53 8.67
N ALA A 372 43.02 -11.53 8.97
CA ALA A 372 42.62 -10.13 8.82
C ALA A 372 42.31 -9.77 7.33
N LEU A 373 43.07 -10.30 6.38
CA LEU A 373 42.78 -10.08 4.96
C LEU A 373 41.49 -10.81 4.53
N ALA A 374 41.31 -12.08 4.92
CA ALA A 374 40.15 -12.86 4.57
C ALA A 374 38.85 -12.24 5.15
N CYS A 375 38.92 -11.76 6.38
CA CYS A 375 37.79 -11.12 7.07
C CYS A 375 37.44 -9.71 6.54
N ALA A 376 38.24 -9.11 5.67
CA ALA A 376 37.88 -7.88 4.97
C ALA A 376 36.92 -8.10 3.79
N LEU A 377 36.75 -9.35 3.31
CA LEU A 377 35.91 -9.68 2.16
C LEU A 377 34.41 -9.62 2.49
N PRO A 378 33.89 -10.27 3.56
CA PRO A 378 32.49 -10.17 3.93
C PRO A 378 32.13 -8.75 4.37
N LEU A 379 30.86 -8.39 4.21
CA LEU A 379 30.33 -7.07 4.65
C LEU A 379 30.20 -7.00 6.17
N GLN A 380 29.76 -8.09 6.77
CA GLN A 380 29.65 -8.29 8.23
C GLN A 380 30.21 -9.65 8.58
N ILE A 381 30.72 -9.80 9.81
CA ILE A 381 31.37 -11.01 10.28
C ILE A 381 30.81 -11.38 11.63
N ASP A 382 30.22 -12.55 11.72
CA ASP A 382 29.95 -13.26 12.97
C ASP A 382 30.97 -14.40 13.16
N GLU A 383 30.85 -15.15 14.21
CA GLU A 383 31.77 -16.22 14.51
C GLU A 383 31.75 -17.37 13.48
N ASP A 384 30.57 -17.63 12.89
CA ASP A 384 30.40 -18.70 11.88
C ASP A 384 30.98 -18.27 10.53
N ILE A 385 30.74 -17.03 10.11
CA ILE A 385 31.37 -16.45 8.92
C ILE A 385 32.88 -16.39 9.11
N TYR A 386 33.35 -15.99 10.32
CA TYR A 386 34.77 -15.97 10.62
C TYR A 386 35.42 -17.34 10.40
N ARG A 387 34.85 -18.40 11.03
CA ARG A 387 35.36 -19.77 10.89
C ARG A 387 35.34 -20.30 9.46
N ALA A 388 34.38 -19.83 8.66
CA ALA A 388 34.23 -20.25 7.27
C ALA A 388 35.26 -19.60 6.33
N VAL A 389 35.75 -18.38 6.64
CA VAL A 389 36.67 -17.63 5.77
C VAL A 389 38.14 -17.73 6.19
N VAL A 390 38.43 -18.09 7.44
CA VAL A 390 39.82 -18.19 7.92
C VAL A 390 40.35 -19.60 7.82
N PRO A 391 41.71 -19.80 7.73
CA PRO A 391 42.30 -21.12 7.86
C PRO A 391 41.97 -21.77 9.21
N GLU A 392 41.85 -23.10 9.23
CA GLU A 392 41.52 -23.87 10.42
C GLU A 392 42.42 -23.55 11.64
N ALA A 393 43.72 -23.31 11.39
CA ALA A 393 44.68 -22.90 12.41
C ALA A 393 44.34 -21.53 13.05
N ALA A 394 43.69 -20.62 12.34
CA ALA A 394 43.25 -19.31 12.84
C ALA A 394 41.84 -19.30 13.43
N ALA A 395 41.09 -20.40 13.43
CA ALA A 395 39.66 -20.48 13.78
C ALA A 395 39.32 -19.94 15.21
N GLN A 396 40.28 -19.95 16.15
CA GLN A 396 40.11 -19.42 17.51
C GLN A 396 40.32 -17.88 17.59
N GLY A 397 40.67 -17.22 16.53
CA GLY A 397 41.09 -15.82 16.50
C GLY A 397 39.98 -14.77 16.48
N TYR A 398 38.68 -15.13 16.54
CA TYR A 398 37.57 -14.17 16.44
C TYR A 398 37.61 -13.04 17.47
N ALA A 399 37.95 -13.39 18.74
CA ALA A 399 38.09 -12.40 19.81
C ALA A 399 39.26 -11.41 19.54
N TRP A 400 40.35 -11.88 18.93
CA TRP A 400 41.46 -11.03 18.50
C TRP A 400 41.03 -10.10 17.37
N LEU A 401 40.29 -10.61 16.36
CA LEU A 401 39.79 -9.81 15.27
C LEU A 401 38.94 -8.66 15.79
N ARG A 402 38.01 -8.94 16.70
CA ARG A 402 37.15 -7.93 17.33
C ARG A 402 37.91 -6.88 18.14
N GLY A 403 39.13 -7.18 18.58
CA GLY A 403 40.02 -6.27 19.29
C GLY A 403 40.85 -5.35 18.40
N LEU A 404 40.81 -5.52 17.06
CA LEU A 404 41.54 -4.64 16.15
C LEU A 404 40.91 -3.24 16.10
N ALA A 405 41.75 -2.24 16.05
CA ALA A 405 41.34 -0.83 16.09
C ALA A 405 40.36 -0.42 14.96
N PHE A 406 40.45 -1.11 13.84
CA PHE A 406 39.65 -0.86 12.65
C PHE A 406 38.44 -1.82 12.48
N VAL A 407 38.13 -2.57 13.52
CA VAL A 407 36.98 -3.48 13.56
C VAL A 407 35.97 -2.98 14.58
N SER A 408 34.77 -2.64 14.14
CA SER A 408 33.69 -2.15 14.99
C SER A 408 32.75 -3.29 15.38
N PRO A 409 32.50 -3.53 16.66
CA PRO A 409 31.51 -4.52 17.10
C PRO A 409 30.07 -3.99 16.93
N GLN A 410 29.19 -4.80 16.36
CA GLN A 410 27.75 -4.55 16.22
C GLN A 410 26.97 -5.77 16.68
N ALA A 411 26.03 -5.65 17.61
CA ALA A 411 25.01 -6.63 18.02
C ALA A 411 25.37 -8.13 17.85
N GLY A 412 26.59 -8.57 18.23
CA GLY A 412 27.07 -9.95 18.07
C GLY A 412 27.92 -10.19 16.81
N ARG A 413 27.89 -9.29 15.84
CA ARG A 413 28.70 -9.26 14.62
C ARG A 413 29.81 -8.20 14.75
N CYS A 414 30.69 -8.15 13.76
CA CYS A 414 31.66 -7.06 13.63
C CYS A 414 31.85 -6.68 12.16
N ARG A 415 32.32 -5.47 11.95
CA ARG A 415 32.53 -4.92 10.63
C ARG A 415 33.82 -4.12 10.58
N TYR A 416 34.50 -4.19 9.47
CA TYR A 416 35.68 -3.35 9.19
C TYR A 416 35.31 -1.92 8.92
N HIS A 417 36.14 -0.99 9.41
CA HIS A 417 36.01 0.41 9.01
C HIS A 417 36.29 0.57 7.51
N ASP A 418 35.43 1.30 6.77
CA ASP A 418 35.44 1.36 5.32
C ASP A 418 36.79 1.79 4.71
N VAL A 419 37.49 2.75 5.33
CA VAL A 419 38.79 3.21 4.86
C VAL A 419 39.81 2.07 4.84
N VAL A 420 39.86 1.26 5.89
CA VAL A 420 40.76 0.13 6.00
C VAL A 420 40.33 -1.04 5.14
N ARG A 421 39.03 -1.32 5.13
CA ARG A 421 38.44 -2.37 4.30
C ARG A 421 38.74 -2.13 2.82
N ALA A 422 38.44 -0.91 2.32
CA ALA A 422 38.72 -0.56 0.93
C ALA A 422 40.17 -0.75 0.53
N ALA A 423 41.13 -0.34 1.38
CA ALA A 423 42.56 -0.55 1.18
C ALA A 423 42.93 -2.04 1.18
N MET A 424 42.38 -2.85 2.10
CA MET A 424 42.63 -4.30 2.14
C MET A 424 42.06 -5.02 0.91
N LEU A 425 40.85 -4.62 0.46
CA LEU A 425 40.23 -5.19 -0.74
C LEU A 425 41.05 -4.85 -2.01
N ARG A 426 41.47 -3.60 -2.15
CA ARG A 426 42.31 -3.17 -3.25
C ARG A 426 43.62 -3.97 -3.29
N LEU A 427 44.28 -4.11 -2.13
CA LEU A 427 45.51 -4.89 -2.01
C LEU A 427 45.32 -6.35 -2.44
N GLN A 428 44.27 -7.01 -2.00
CA GLN A 428 43.97 -8.40 -2.37
C GLN A 428 43.70 -8.54 -3.87
N ARG A 429 42.85 -7.64 -4.41
CA ARG A 429 42.48 -7.64 -5.83
C ARG A 429 43.68 -7.43 -6.75
N THR A 430 44.57 -6.48 -6.41
CA THR A 430 45.78 -6.19 -7.20
C THR A 430 46.83 -7.27 -7.04
N ARG A 431 47.02 -7.81 -5.84
CA ARG A 431 48.05 -8.81 -5.54
C ARG A 431 47.78 -10.16 -6.23
N SER A 432 46.51 -10.62 -6.23
CA SER A 432 46.12 -11.90 -6.83
C SER A 432 44.65 -11.92 -7.25
N PRO A 433 44.34 -11.49 -8.48
CA PRO A 433 42.96 -11.53 -9.00
C PRO A 433 42.34 -12.93 -8.96
N ALA A 434 43.15 -13.98 -9.14
CA ALA A 434 42.65 -15.36 -9.10
C ALA A 434 42.23 -15.78 -7.67
N ARG A 435 43.03 -15.44 -6.63
CA ARG A 435 42.66 -15.68 -5.23
C ARG A 435 41.47 -14.83 -4.82
N TRP A 436 41.39 -13.57 -5.24
CA TRP A 436 40.23 -12.71 -5.06
C TRP A 436 38.94 -13.38 -5.58
N GLN A 437 38.97 -13.79 -6.84
CA GLN A 437 37.83 -14.45 -7.47
C GLN A 437 37.46 -15.75 -6.74
N GLN A 438 38.41 -16.57 -6.36
CA GLN A 438 38.22 -17.83 -5.65
C GLN A 438 37.59 -17.58 -4.26
N ALA A 439 38.08 -16.60 -3.50
CA ALA A 439 37.60 -16.27 -2.18
C ALA A 439 36.13 -15.77 -2.21
N HIS A 440 35.84 -14.84 -3.13
CA HIS A 440 34.45 -14.38 -3.30
C HIS A 440 33.51 -15.47 -3.83
N THR A 441 34.00 -16.38 -4.68
CA THR A 441 33.21 -17.54 -5.12
C THR A 441 32.90 -18.46 -3.94
N GLY A 442 33.87 -18.70 -3.05
CA GLY A 442 33.68 -19.50 -1.84
C GLY A 442 32.66 -18.88 -0.87
N LEU A 443 32.74 -17.56 -0.69
CA LEU A 443 31.77 -16.83 0.12
C LEU A 443 30.37 -16.84 -0.49
N ALA A 444 30.24 -16.65 -1.78
CA ALA A 444 28.95 -16.77 -2.48
C ALA A 444 28.31 -18.15 -2.27
N GLU A 445 29.13 -19.20 -2.32
CA GLU A 445 28.69 -20.58 -2.07
C GLU A 445 28.30 -20.83 -0.60
N LEU A 446 29.01 -20.19 0.36
CA LEU A 446 28.64 -20.22 1.77
C LEU A 446 27.25 -19.62 1.97
N PHE A 447 27.03 -18.39 1.50
CA PHE A 447 25.75 -17.71 1.65
C PHE A 447 24.63 -18.41 0.89
N ARG A 448 24.91 -19.02 -0.27
CA ARG A 448 23.95 -19.87 -0.97
C ARG A 448 23.51 -21.06 -0.09
N ARG A 449 24.44 -21.72 0.59
CA ARG A 449 24.11 -22.84 1.50
C ARG A 449 23.28 -22.38 2.70
N LEU A 450 23.62 -21.23 3.31
CA LEU A 450 22.85 -20.66 4.43
C LEU A 450 21.43 -20.31 3.98
N ARG A 451 21.30 -19.70 2.80
CA ARG A 451 20.00 -19.41 2.20
C ARG A 451 19.18 -20.68 1.93
N SER A 452 19.81 -21.70 1.33
CA SER A 452 19.09 -22.96 1.06
C SER A 452 18.70 -23.72 2.33
N ALA A 453 19.44 -23.55 3.42
CA ALA A 453 19.03 -24.08 4.72
C ALA A 453 17.77 -23.36 5.25
N ALA A 454 17.71 -22.03 5.13
CA ALA A 454 16.52 -21.25 5.49
C ALA A 454 15.31 -21.64 4.61
N GLU A 455 15.51 -21.84 3.30
CA GLU A 455 14.45 -22.32 2.38
C GLU A 455 13.86 -23.66 2.79
N ALA A 456 14.69 -24.57 3.29
CA ALA A 456 14.24 -25.88 3.76
C ALA A 456 13.37 -25.79 5.04
N GLU A 457 13.54 -24.76 5.84
CA GLU A 457 12.73 -24.49 7.05
C GLU A 457 11.44 -23.71 6.72
N LEU A 458 11.47 -22.79 5.76
CA LEU A 458 10.36 -21.91 5.38
C LEU A 458 9.34 -22.60 4.46
N GLY A 459 9.72 -23.68 3.77
CA GLY A 459 8.87 -24.35 2.80
C GLY A 459 9.19 -24.01 1.34
N THR A 460 8.26 -24.29 0.43
CA THR A 460 8.49 -24.14 -1.02
C THR A 460 7.91 -22.86 -1.63
N ASP A 461 7.18 -22.07 -0.84
CA ASP A 461 6.58 -20.83 -1.34
C ASP A 461 7.65 -19.71 -1.45
N PRO A 462 7.87 -19.16 -2.65
CA PRO A 462 8.80 -18.06 -2.84
C PRO A 462 8.42 -16.78 -2.06
N GLU A 463 7.13 -16.56 -1.77
CA GLU A 463 6.66 -15.38 -1.02
C GLU A 463 7.10 -15.48 0.44
N ASP A 464 6.99 -16.66 1.06
CA ASP A 464 7.49 -16.90 2.42
C ASP A 464 9.01 -16.65 2.52
N HIS A 465 9.77 -17.00 1.47
CA HIS A 465 11.20 -16.74 1.42
C HIS A 465 11.50 -15.24 1.42
N TRP A 466 10.80 -14.45 0.57
CA TRP A 466 10.99 -13.01 0.50
C TRP A 466 10.52 -12.29 1.78
N ALA A 467 9.57 -12.83 2.50
CA ALA A 467 9.11 -12.31 3.79
C ALA A 467 10.16 -12.50 4.91
N ASP A 468 11.04 -13.53 4.83
CA ASP A 468 12.04 -13.82 5.85
C ASP A 468 13.28 -12.93 5.74
N ALA A 469 13.59 -12.20 6.81
CA ALA A 469 14.70 -11.26 6.84
C ALA A 469 16.08 -11.94 6.74
N ALA A 470 16.24 -13.12 7.35
CA ALA A 470 17.52 -13.85 7.34
C ALA A 470 17.80 -14.42 5.95
N TRP A 471 16.76 -14.94 5.30
CA TRP A 471 16.85 -15.40 3.92
C TRP A 471 17.26 -14.25 2.97
N ARG A 472 16.60 -13.08 3.07
CA ARG A 472 16.95 -11.88 2.28
C ARG A 472 18.40 -11.46 2.51
N GLU A 473 18.87 -11.47 3.77
CA GLU A 473 20.26 -11.12 4.08
C GLU A 473 21.26 -12.09 3.44
N HIS A 474 21.00 -13.40 3.51
CA HIS A 474 21.84 -14.40 2.88
C HIS A 474 21.84 -14.23 1.34
N ARG A 475 20.69 -13.93 0.75
CA ARG A 475 20.55 -13.68 -0.69
C ARG A 475 21.33 -12.43 -1.13
N LEU A 476 21.25 -11.35 -0.37
CA LEU A 476 22.01 -10.12 -0.59
C LEU A 476 23.52 -10.37 -0.58
N ASN A 477 24.02 -11.07 0.44
CA ASN A 477 25.43 -11.38 0.57
C ASN A 477 25.90 -12.35 -0.54
N GLU A 478 25.10 -13.34 -0.91
CA GLU A 478 25.38 -14.20 -2.07
C GLU A 478 25.58 -13.35 -3.33
N THR A 479 24.61 -12.46 -3.60
CA THR A 479 24.63 -11.56 -4.77
C THR A 479 25.85 -10.65 -4.76
N TYR A 480 26.15 -10.02 -3.61
CA TYR A 480 27.34 -9.19 -3.45
C TYR A 480 28.62 -9.94 -3.80
N HIS A 481 28.81 -11.14 -3.25
CA HIS A 481 30.02 -11.91 -3.49
C HIS A 481 30.12 -12.46 -4.92
N ARG A 482 28.99 -12.77 -5.56
CA ARG A 482 28.95 -13.13 -6.99
C ARG A 482 29.39 -11.95 -7.86
N LEU A 483 28.89 -10.74 -7.56
CA LEU A 483 29.29 -9.51 -8.25
C LEU A 483 30.78 -9.21 -8.06
N CYS A 484 31.31 -9.38 -6.85
CA CYS A 484 32.74 -9.20 -6.56
C CYS A 484 33.61 -10.25 -7.24
N ALA A 485 33.16 -11.48 -7.36
CA ALA A 485 33.89 -12.55 -8.04
C ALA A 485 33.93 -12.33 -9.57
N ARG A 486 32.80 -11.97 -10.17
CA ARG A 486 32.65 -11.88 -11.64
C ARG A 486 31.67 -10.76 -12.02
N PRO A 487 32.10 -9.49 -11.96
CA PRO A 487 31.21 -8.33 -12.12
C PRO A 487 30.30 -8.39 -13.37
N ARG A 488 30.89 -8.68 -14.53
CA ARG A 488 30.16 -8.66 -15.82
C ARG A 488 29.19 -9.81 -15.96
N THR A 489 29.55 -11.01 -15.53
CA THR A 489 28.72 -12.21 -15.71
C THR A 489 27.67 -12.38 -14.62
N ALA A 490 27.85 -11.73 -13.45
CA ALA A 490 26.89 -11.76 -12.34
C ALA A 490 25.85 -10.64 -12.42
N LEU A 491 26.15 -9.55 -13.15
CA LEU A 491 25.24 -8.39 -13.24
C LEU A 491 23.84 -8.74 -13.76
N PRO A 492 23.64 -9.55 -14.83
CA PRO A 492 22.31 -9.91 -15.28
C PRO A 492 21.48 -10.59 -14.18
N GLY A 493 22.11 -11.48 -13.42
CA GLY A 493 21.47 -12.15 -12.27
C GLY A 493 21.11 -11.15 -11.16
N ALA A 494 22.00 -10.22 -10.84
CA ALA A 494 21.74 -9.21 -9.83
C ALA A 494 20.59 -8.25 -10.22
N LEU A 495 20.47 -7.90 -11.51
CA LEU A 495 19.34 -7.11 -12.01
C LEU A 495 18.02 -7.88 -11.96
N ARG A 496 18.03 -9.19 -12.24
CA ARG A 496 16.87 -10.05 -12.05
C ARG A 496 16.44 -10.11 -10.57
N GLU A 497 17.40 -10.27 -9.66
CA GLU A 497 17.12 -10.20 -8.22
C GLU A 497 16.57 -8.83 -7.79
N SER A 498 17.06 -7.75 -8.40
CA SER A 498 16.52 -6.41 -8.15
C SER A 498 15.04 -6.30 -8.58
N ALA A 499 14.65 -6.96 -9.67
CA ALA A 499 13.24 -6.99 -10.08
C ALA A 499 12.37 -7.77 -9.07
N CYS A 500 12.85 -8.91 -8.56
CA CYS A 500 12.18 -9.64 -7.48
C CYS A 500 12.12 -8.80 -6.18
N ALA A 501 13.16 -8.03 -5.89
CA ALA A 501 13.18 -7.13 -4.75
C ALA A 501 12.14 -6.01 -4.89
N VAL A 502 11.90 -5.50 -6.11
CA VAL A 502 10.81 -4.57 -6.43
C VAL A 502 9.43 -5.19 -6.14
N ASP A 503 9.25 -6.42 -6.60
CA ASP A 503 8.00 -7.20 -6.40
C ASP A 503 7.68 -7.36 -4.89
N HIS A 504 8.71 -7.40 -4.05
CA HIS A 504 8.55 -7.47 -2.61
C HIS A 504 8.30 -6.08 -1.98
N ASP A 505 9.27 -5.15 -2.06
CA ASP A 505 9.11 -3.77 -1.59
C ASP A 505 10.26 -2.83 -2.01
N VAL A 506 10.01 -1.52 -1.86
CA VAL A 506 10.97 -0.46 -2.23
C VAL A 506 12.19 -0.44 -1.30
N ALA A 507 12.05 -0.75 -0.01
CA ALA A 507 13.17 -0.81 0.93
C ALA A 507 14.12 -1.97 0.55
N THR A 508 13.55 -3.09 0.18
CA THR A 508 14.31 -4.24 -0.34
C THR A 508 15.04 -3.89 -1.64
N LEU A 509 14.38 -3.19 -2.60
CA LEU A 509 15.04 -2.68 -3.80
C LEU A 509 16.24 -1.79 -3.47
N ARG A 510 16.11 -0.87 -2.52
CA ARG A 510 17.21 0.01 -2.09
C ARG A 510 18.39 -0.78 -1.56
N ARG A 511 18.14 -1.83 -0.78
CA ARG A 511 19.21 -2.72 -0.29
C ARG A 511 19.97 -3.39 -1.45
N TRP A 512 19.24 -3.86 -2.47
CA TRP A 512 19.86 -4.44 -3.68
C TRP A 512 20.65 -3.40 -4.45
N ALA A 513 20.14 -2.19 -4.64
CA ALA A 513 20.84 -1.09 -5.29
C ALA A 513 22.15 -0.74 -4.57
N GLN A 514 22.11 -0.62 -3.25
CA GLN A 514 23.29 -0.35 -2.41
C GLN A 514 24.33 -1.47 -2.53
N ILE A 515 23.93 -2.71 -2.54
CA ILE A 515 24.83 -3.86 -2.68
C ILE A 515 25.49 -3.90 -4.06
N ILE A 516 24.75 -3.59 -5.12
CA ILE A 516 25.31 -3.49 -6.47
C ILE A 516 26.32 -2.34 -6.53
N GLY A 517 25.96 -1.16 -6.01
CA GLY A 517 26.85 -0.01 -5.92
C GLY A 517 28.10 -0.29 -5.09
N ARG A 518 27.94 -0.94 -3.94
CA ARG A 518 29.06 -1.34 -3.08
C ARG A 518 30.00 -2.33 -3.78
N ALA A 519 29.45 -3.35 -4.43
CA ALA A 519 30.26 -4.27 -5.23
C ALA A 519 31.01 -3.52 -6.36
N GLY A 520 30.40 -2.48 -6.93
CA GLY A 520 31.00 -1.60 -7.91
C GLY A 520 32.25 -0.89 -7.36
N LEU A 521 32.13 -0.30 -6.19
CA LEU A 521 33.24 0.37 -5.50
C LEU A 521 34.36 -0.63 -5.13
N ASP A 522 34.00 -1.76 -4.55
CA ASP A 522 34.96 -2.76 -4.07
C ASP A 522 35.70 -3.47 -5.22
N THR A 523 35.10 -3.57 -6.41
CA THR A 523 35.68 -4.16 -7.62
C THR A 523 36.28 -3.15 -8.60
N ASP A 524 36.07 -1.84 -8.35
CA ASP A 524 36.42 -0.77 -9.29
C ASP A 524 35.70 -0.92 -10.65
N SER A 525 34.43 -1.31 -10.57
CA SER A 525 33.59 -1.52 -11.73
C SER A 525 32.61 -0.35 -11.93
N ALA A 526 32.93 0.54 -12.85
CA ALA A 526 32.07 1.67 -13.18
C ALA A 526 30.65 1.25 -13.59
N ALA A 527 30.50 0.09 -14.21
CA ALA A 527 29.19 -0.43 -14.61
C ALA A 527 28.32 -0.76 -13.38
N LEU A 528 28.86 -1.47 -12.38
CA LEU A 528 28.12 -1.80 -11.16
C LEU A 528 27.81 -0.53 -10.35
N THR A 529 28.78 0.38 -10.20
CA THR A 529 28.57 1.65 -9.50
C THR A 529 27.45 2.46 -10.16
N SER A 530 27.46 2.57 -11.49
CA SER A 530 26.41 3.26 -12.24
C SER A 530 25.04 2.59 -12.07
N TRP A 531 24.97 1.26 -12.07
CA TRP A 531 23.72 0.53 -11.85
C TRP A 531 23.17 0.73 -10.44
N GLY A 532 24.02 0.64 -9.41
CA GLY A 532 23.62 0.94 -8.03
C GLY A 532 22.99 2.33 -7.93
N GLN A 533 23.68 3.37 -8.38
CA GLN A 533 23.21 4.75 -8.36
C GLN A 533 21.89 4.96 -9.14
N ARG A 534 21.73 4.33 -10.31
CA ARG A 534 20.53 4.44 -11.12
C ARG A 534 19.32 3.76 -10.47
N LEU A 535 19.52 2.61 -9.83
CA LEU A 535 18.47 1.91 -9.09
C LEU A 535 18.09 2.67 -7.81
N GLU A 536 19.07 3.25 -7.10
CA GLU A 536 18.80 4.14 -5.96
C GLU A 536 17.96 5.35 -6.39
N ALA A 537 18.35 6.02 -7.47
CA ALA A 537 17.60 7.14 -8.03
C ALA A 537 16.19 6.73 -8.52
N ALA A 538 16.02 5.51 -9.04
CA ALA A 538 14.71 4.97 -9.40
C ALA A 538 13.84 4.71 -8.16
N ALA A 539 14.45 4.25 -7.06
CA ALA A 539 13.75 4.02 -5.79
C ALA A 539 13.30 5.31 -5.08
N GLU A 540 13.76 6.47 -5.51
CA GLU A 540 13.37 7.79 -5.02
C GLU A 540 12.26 8.45 -5.87
N GLN A 541 11.83 7.82 -6.97
CA GLN A 541 10.78 8.37 -7.82
C GLN A 541 9.38 8.12 -7.24
N GLU A 542 8.41 8.86 -7.73
CA GLU A 542 6.99 8.76 -7.33
C GLU A 542 6.42 7.33 -7.48
N ARG A 543 6.85 6.61 -8.54
CA ARG A 543 6.52 5.21 -8.79
C ARG A 543 7.80 4.37 -8.83
N PRO A 544 8.39 4.08 -7.69
CA PRO A 544 9.70 3.44 -7.59
C PRO A 544 9.78 2.10 -8.33
N ALA A 545 8.77 1.26 -8.17
CA ALA A 545 8.67 -0.04 -8.81
C ALA A 545 8.68 0.09 -10.34
N SER A 546 7.79 0.89 -10.90
CA SER A 546 7.69 1.12 -12.35
C SER A 546 8.97 1.74 -12.93
N ALA A 547 9.60 2.67 -12.20
CA ALA A 547 10.85 3.32 -12.61
C ALA A 547 12.01 2.33 -12.65
N ALA A 548 12.19 1.52 -11.60
CA ALA A 548 13.26 0.52 -11.52
C ALA A 548 13.08 -0.58 -12.58
N LEU A 549 11.86 -1.09 -12.76
CA LEU A 549 11.56 -2.12 -13.77
C LEU A 549 11.79 -1.58 -15.19
N THR A 550 11.39 -0.35 -15.48
CA THR A 550 11.63 0.30 -16.79
C THR A 550 13.13 0.50 -17.02
N LEU A 551 13.87 0.89 -15.99
CA LEU A 551 15.31 1.02 -16.03
C LEU A 551 16.00 -0.33 -16.35
N ILE A 552 15.57 -1.42 -15.70
CA ILE A 552 16.12 -2.77 -15.92
C ILE A 552 15.80 -3.26 -17.34
N LEU A 553 14.58 -3.01 -17.85
CA LEU A 553 14.21 -3.37 -19.23
C LEU A 553 15.02 -2.64 -20.30
N GLY A 554 15.44 -1.41 -20.01
CA GLY A 554 16.31 -0.63 -20.89
C GLY A 554 17.76 -1.13 -20.92
N ALA A 555 18.11 -2.12 -20.10
CA ALA A 555 19.46 -2.69 -20.07
C ALA A 555 19.65 -3.76 -21.14
N PRO A 556 20.85 -3.87 -21.73
CA PRO A 556 21.18 -4.95 -22.63
C PRO A 556 21.49 -6.29 -21.91
N GLU A 557 21.73 -6.24 -20.59
CA GLU A 557 22.24 -7.35 -19.81
C GLU A 557 21.22 -8.45 -19.45
N PRO A 558 19.93 -8.17 -19.16
CA PRO A 558 18.98 -9.25 -18.83
C PRO A 558 18.80 -10.21 -20.02
N ASP A 559 18.90 -11.51 -19.74
CA ASP A 559 18.53 -12.56 -20.68
C ASP A 559 17.01 -12.54 -20.99
N ALA A 560 16.56 -13.42 -21.89
CA ALA A 560 15.15 -13.47 -22.26
C ALA A 560 14.24 -13.74 -21.04
N ASP A 561 14.63 -14.71 -20.20
CA ASP A 561 13.86 -15.08 -18.99
C ASP A 561 13.81 -13.95 -17.97
N GLY A 562 14.94 -13.27 -17.77
CA GLY A 562 15.00 -12.11 -16.89
C GLY A 562 14.12 -10.96 -17.38
N ARG A 563 14.12 -10.69 -18.68
CA ARG A 563 13.22 -9.68 -19.27
C ARG A 563 11.75 -10.08 -19.17
N ALA A 564 11.43 -11.34 -19.41
CA ALA A 564 10.06 -11.86 -19.27
C ALA A 564 9.55 -11.65 -17.84
N LEU A 565 10.37 -11.97 -16.84
CA LEU A 565 10.04 -11.74 -15.43
C LEU A 565 9.78 -10.25 -15.14
N VAL A 566 10.68 -9.36 -15.60
CA VAL A 566 10.54 -7.91 -15.38
C VAL A 566 9.27 -7.36 -16.04
N TYR A 567 8.96 -7.79 -17.27
CA TYR A 567 7.69 -7.44 -17.92
C TYR A 567 6.48 -7.93 -17.14
N THR A 568 6.53 -9.16 -16.63
CA THR A 568 5.42 -9.73 -15.83
C THR A 568 5.15 -8.93 -14.57
N ILE A 569 6.21 -8.56 -13.83
CA ILE A 569 6.10 -7.75 -12.62
C ILE A 569 5.60 -6.34 -12.96
N ARG A 570 6.14 -5.71 -14.02
CA ARG A 570 5.70 -4.38 -14.44
C ARG A 570 4.25 -4.37 -14.92
N ALA A 571 3.79 -5.44 -15.57
CA ALA A 571 2.39 -5.59 -15.94
C ALA A 571 1.47 -5.63 -14.71
N ALA A 572 1.88 -6.33 -13.64
CA ALA A 572 1.14 -6.35 -12.38
C ALA A 572 1.04 -4.94 -11.74
N GLU A 573 2.16 -4.23 -11.69
CA GLU A 573 2.22 -2.83 -11.24
C GLU A 573 1.31 -1.89 -12.06
N ARG A 574 1.34 -2.05 -13.40
CA ARG A 574 0.50 -1.27 -14.30
C ARG A 574 -0.99 -1.55 -14.13
N ARG A 575 -1.38 -2.83 -13.94
CA ARG A 575 -2.77 -3.17 -13.61
C ARG A 575 -3.22 -2.51 -12.31
N GLY A 576 -2.38 -2.57 -11.27
CA GLY A 576 -2.65 -1.88 -10.00
C GLY A 576 -2.80 -0.37 -10.15
N ALA A 577 -2.12 0.23 -11.11
CA ALA A 577 -2.22 1.66 -11.45
C ALA A 577 -3.36 2.00 -12.43
N GLY A 578 -4.09 1.00 -12.96
CA GLY A 578 -5.14 1.17 -13.96
C GLY A 578 -4.64 1.47 -15.38
N ASP A 579 -3.38 1.18 -15.68
CA ASP A 579 -2.80 1.20 -17.04
C ASP A 579 -2.94 -0.20 -17.67
N GLU A 580 -4.16 -0.55 -18.02
CA GLU A 580 -4.50 -1.87 -18.54
C GLU A 580 -3.90 -2.13 -19.94
N GLU A 581 -3.86 -1.10 -20.80
CA GLU A 581 -3.26 -1.21 -22.13
C GLU A 581 -1.73 -1.40 -22.05
N GLY A 582 -1.08 -0.65 -21.16
CA GLY A 582 0.33 -0.83 -20.89
C GLY A 582 0.65 -2.18 -20.25
N ALA A 583 -0.22 -2.68 -19.37
CA ALA A 583 -0.11 -4.01 -18.77
C ALA A 583 -0.26 -5.11 -19.84
N LEU A 584 -1.19 -4.95 -20.78
CA LEU A 584 -1.38 -5.88 -21.90
C LEU A 584 -0.13 -5.99 -22.75
N ALA A 585 0.43 -4.85 -23.16
CA ALA A 585 1.67 -4.83 -23.96
C ALA A 585 2.84 -5.52 -23.23
N ASP A 586 2.97 -5.32 -21.92
CA ASP A 586 4.00 -5.98 -21.11
C ASP A 586 3.76 -7.50 -20.98
N CYS A 587 2.51 -7.93 -20.76
CA CYS A 587 2.17 -9.35 -20.71
C CYS A 587 2.45 -10.05 -22.04
N GLU A 588 2.09 -9.44 -23.18
CA GLU A 588 2.38 -9.97 -24.51
C GLU A 588 3.88 -10.10 -24.75
N ALA A 589 4.67 -9.07 -24.34
CA ALA A 589 6.12 -9.13 -24.41
C ALA A 589 6.71 -10.22 -23.52
N ALA A 590 6.17 -10.42 -22.31
CA ALA A 590 6.60 -11.47 -21.39
C ALA A 590 6.32 -12.87 -21.96
N VAL A 591 5.12 -13.10 -22.49
CA VAL A 591 4.73 -14.37 -23.14
C VAL A 591 5.60 -14.66 -24.37
N ALA A 592 5.90 -13.66 -25.20
CA ALA A 592 6.75 -13.81 -26.37
C ALA A 592 8.18 -14.22 -25.99
N LEU A 593 8.71 -13.77 -24.85
CA LEU A 593 10.05 -14.07 -24.35
C LEU A 593 10.11 -15.42 -23.61
N ALA A 594 9.04 -15.80 -22.89
CA ALA A 594 8.99 -16.99 -22.07
C ALA A 594 7.66 -17.76 -22.28
N PRO A 595 7.42 -18.33 -23.48
CA PRO A 595 6.14 -18.95 -23.84
C PRO A 595 5.82 -20.20 -23.05
N ASP A 596 6.80 -20.81 -22.39
CA ASP A 596 6.66 -22.04 -21.61
C ASP A 596 6.66 -21.77 -20.09
N THR A 597 6.34 -20.54 -19.67
CA THR A 597 6.24 -20.13 -18.26
C THR A 597 4.80 -19.76 -17.93
N ALA A 598 4.23 -20.30 -16.86
CA ALA A 598 2.81 -20.11 -16.49
C ALA A 598 2.48 -18.65 -16.06
N ARG A 599 3.35 -18.03 -15.26
CA ARG A 599 3.12 -16.71 -14.67
C ARG A 599 2.82 -15.60 -15.72
N PRO A 600 3.56 -15.46 -16.83
CA PRO A 600 3.22 -14.50 -17.89
C PRO A 600 1.84 -14.74 -18.53
N HIS A 601 1.50 -16.00 -18.79
CA HIS A 601 0.20 -16.35 -19.37
C HIS A 601 -0.96 -16.07 -18.42
N ALA A 602 -0.80 -16.36 -17.14
CA ALA A 602 -1.81 -16.01 -16.12
C ALA A 602 -1.97 -14.49 -15.98
N GLY A 603 -0.86 -13.75 -15.99
CA GLY A 603 -0.89 -12.28 -15.99
C GLY A 603 -1.57 -11.68 -17.23
N LEU A 604 -1.37 -12.31 -18.39
CA LEU A 604 -2.06 -11.94 -19.63
C LEU A 604 -3.56 -12.22 -19.52
N GLY A 605 -3.94 -13.39 -18.99
CA GLY A 605 -5.35 -13.74 -18.76
C GLY A 605 -6.05 -12.77 -17.83
N GLU A 606 -5.41 -12.41 -16.72
CA GLU A 606 -5.93 -11.43 -15.79
C GLU A 606 -6.08 -10.03 -16.43
N THR A 607 -5.13 -9.63 -17.28
CA THR A 607 -5.21 -8.36 -17.99
C THR A 607 -6.36 -8.35 -19.00
N TYR A 608 -6.56 -9.45 -19.75
CA TYR A 608 -7.71 -9.58 -20.65
C TYR A 608 -9.03 -9.56 -19.88
N ARG A 609 -9.09 -10.19 -18.70
CA ARG A 609 -10.29 -10.18 -17.86
C ARG A 609 -10.67 -8.77 -17.44
N LEU A 610 -9.71 -7.96 -17.01
CA LEU A 610 -9.94 -6.56 -16.63
C LEU A 610 -10.39 -5.70 -17.82
N LEU A 611 -9.89 -6.00 -19.02
CA LEU A 611 -10.32 -5.35 -20.27
C LEU A 611 -11.69 -5.84 -20.80
N GLY A 612 -12.37 -6.77 -20.09
CA GLY A 612 -13.63 -7.38 -20.53
C GLY A 612 -13.48 -8.36 -21.71
N ARG A 613 -12.25 -8.75 -22.07
CA ARG A 613 -11.93 -9.66 -23.16
C ARG A 613 -11.91 -11.12 -22.64
N HIS A 614 -13.07 -11.60 -22.18
CA HIS A 614 -13.17 -12.81 -21.38
C HIS A 614 -12.77 -14.08 -22.12
N GLU A 615 -13.02 -14.19 -23.43
CA GLU A 615 -12.61 -15.38 -24.21
C GLU A 615 -11.08 -15.46 -24.36
N GLU A 616 -10.41 -14.34 -24.58
CA GLU A 616 -8.94 -14.30 -24.60
C GLU A 616 -8.35 -14.55 -23.21
N ALA A 617 -9.03 -14.11 -22.14
CA ALA A 617 -8.65 -14.42 -20.77
C ALA A 617 -8.67 -15.92 -20.51
N VAL A 618 -9.74 -16.61 -20.93
CA VAL A 618 -9.85 -18.07 -20.85
C VAL A 618 -8.73 -18.76 -21.61
N ALA A 619 -8.41 -18.31 -22.82
CA ALA A 619 -7.36 -18.91 -23.64
C ALA A 619 -5.97 -18.76 -22.98
N ALA A 620 -5.65 -17.56 -22.48
CA ALA A 620 -4.38 -17.27 -21.82
C ALA A 620 -4.22 -18.06 -20.51
N CYS A 621 -5.25 -18.07 -19.65
CA CYS A 621 -5.22 -18.84 -18.40
C CYS A 621 -5.19 -20.36 -18.67
N THR A 622 -5.84 -20.82 -19.72
CA THR A 622 -5.75 -22.24 -20.12
C THR A 622 -4.31 -22.63 -20.45
N ARG A 623 -3.60 -21.76 -21.18
CA ARG A 623 -2.19 -22.01 -21.45
C ARG A 623 -1.34 -22.02 -20.18
N ALA A 624 -1.63 -21.12 -19.21
CA ALA A 624 -0.95 -21.12 -17.92
C ALA A 624 -1.14 -22.44 -17.16
N VAL A 625 -2.38 -22.97 -17.11
CA VAL A 625 -2.72 -24.24 -16.46
C VAL A 625 -2.10 -25.45 -17.17
N GLU A 626 -1.99 -25.43 -18.51
CA GLU A 626 -1.30 -26.48 -19.28
C GLU A 626 0.20 -26.54 -18.95
N ILE A 627 0.83 -25.38 -18.71
CA ILE A 627 2.24 -25.28 -18.36
C ILE A 627 2.46 -25.70 -16.90
N ASP A 628 1.66 -25.16 -15.99
CA ASP A 628 1.71 -25.49 -14.56
C ASP A 628 0.32 -25.82 -14.01
N PRO A 629 -0.01 -27.12 -13.90
CA PRO A 629 -1.30 -27.59 -13.38
C PRO A 629 -1.55 -27.28 -11.88
N LEU A 630 -0.58 -26.74 -11.18
CA LEU A 630 -0.72 -26.31 -9.78
C LEU A 630 -0.79 -24.78 -9.61
N TYR A 631 -0.79 -24.03 -10.72
CA TYR A 631 -0.80 -22.58 -10.67
C TYR A 631 -2.20 -22.05 -10.34
N VAL A 632 -2.48 -21.88 -9.05
CA VAL A 632 -3.79 -21.54 -8.46
C VAL A 632 -4.42 -20.30 -9.08
N LEU A 633 -3.64 -19.24 -9.28
CA LEU A 633 -4.13 -17.95 -9.80
C LEU A 633 -4.72 -18.09 -11.21
N ALA A 634 -4.18 -18.96 -12.05
CA ALA A 634 -4.71 -19.17 -13.40
C ALA A 634 -6.09 -19.83 -13.38
N TYR A 635 -6.33 -20.76 -12.45
CA TYR A 635 -7.68 -21.32 -12.26
C TYR A 635 -8.65 -20.25 -11.77
N GLY A 636 -8.25 -19.44 -10.80
CA GLY A 636 -9.07 -18.35 -10.30
C GLY A 636 -9.49 -17.38 -11.41
N SER A 637 -8.51 -16.80 -12.11
CA SER A 637 -8.78 -15.82 -13.19
C SER A 637 -9.58 -16.44 -14.34
N ARG A 638 -9.35 -17.72 -14.68
CA ARG A 638 -10.12 -18.43 -15.71
C ARG A 638 -11.56 -18.70 -15.27
N GLY A 639 -11.73 -19.12 -14.02
CA GLY A 639 -13.05 -19.32 -13.41
C GLY A 639 -13.89 -18.05 -13.44
N ASP A 640 -13.28 -16.91 -13.10
CA ASP A 640 -13.94 -15.62 -13.14
C ASP A 640 -14.29 -15.17 -14.57
N ALA A 641 -13.38 -15.41 -15.53
CA ALA A 641 -13.67 -15.18 -16.95
C ALA A 641 -14.83 -16.05 -17.45
N TYR A 642 -14.89 -17.33 -17.06
CA TYR A 642 -16.02 -18.21 -17.37
C TYR A 642 -17.32 -17.72 -16.73
N ARG A 643 -17.27 -17.22 -15.48
CA ARG A 643 -18.42 -16.62 -14.80
C ARG A 643 -18.97 -15.45 -15.59
N SER A 644 -18.09 -14.55 -16.02
CA SER A 644 -18.48 -13.36 -16.82
C SER A 644 -19.08 -13.73 -18.18
N LEU A 645 -18.68 -14.87 -18.76
CA LEU A 645 -19.27 -15.44 -19.98
C LEU A 645 -20.55 -16.23 -19.74
N GLY A 646 -21.05 -16.32 -18.50
CA GLY A 646 -22.21 -17.13 -18.14
C GLY A 646 -21.95 -18.65 -18.18
N ARG A 647 -20.71 -19.08 -18.32
CA ARG A 647 -20.28 -20.48 -18.41
C ARG A 647 -20.08 -21.06 -17.01
N HIS A 648 -21.17 -21.09 -16.23
CA HIS A 648 -21.16 -21.40 -14.80
C HIS A 648 -20.57 -22.77 -14.45
N GLY A 649 -20.76 -23.77 -15.31
CA GLY A 649 -20.25 -25.15 -15.09
C GLY A 649 -18.72 -25.20 -15.11
N GLU A 650 -18.09 -24.51 -16.07
CA GLU A 650 -16.63 -24.43 -16.17
C GLU A 650 -16.03 -23.57 -15.08
N ALA A 651 -16.71 -22.45 -14.72
CA ALA A 651 -16.31 -21.60 -13.62
C ALA A 651 -16.25 -22.38 -12.29
N LEU A 652 -17.30 -23.17 -11.98
CA LEU A 652 -17.32 -24.02 -10.80
C LEU A 652 -16.19 -25.05 -10.78
N ALA A 653 -15.89 -25.67 -11.94
CA ALA A 653 -14.81 -26.65 -12.03
C ALA A 653 -13.44 -26.03 -11.73
N ASP A 654 -13.19 -24.82 -12.23
CA ASP A 654 -11.95 -24.08 -12.00
C ASP A 654 -11.81 -23.62 -10.54
N PHE A 655 -12.85 -23.03 -9.95
CA PHE A 655 -12.81 -22.64 -8.54
C PHE A 655 -12.70 -23.84 -7.61
N LEU A 656 -13.35 -24.98 -7.92
CA LEU A 656 -13.15 -26.21 -7.19
C LEU A 656 -11.68 -26.65 -7.23
N ARG A 657 -11.08 -26.59 -8.42
CA ARG A 657 -9.68 -26.95 -8.56
C ARG A 657 -8.76 -25.98 -7.83
N ALA A 658 -9.05 -24.68 -7.84
CA ALA A 658 -8.29 -23.69 -7.11
C ALA A 658 -8.28 -23.97 -5.59
N VAL A 659 -9.44 -24.26 -4.98
CA VAL A 659 -9.54 -24.56 -3.53
C VAL A 659 -9.01 -25.97 -3.16
N GLU A 660 -8.95 -26.91 -4.11
CA GLU A 660 -8.27 -28.18 -3.91
C GLU A 660 -6.74 -28.01 -3.84
N ILE A 661 -6.17 -27.13 -4.66
CA ILE A 661 -4.74 -26.85 -4.68
C ILE A 661 -4.36 -26.01 -3.46
N ASP A 662 -5.10 -24.93 -3.20
CA ASP A 662 -4.92 -24.09 -2.01
C ASP A 662 -6.23 -23.95 -1.22
N PRO A 663 -6.44 -24.75 -0.15
CA PRO A 663 -7.60 -24.65 0.73
C PRO A 663 -7.70 -23.35 1.53
N ARG A 664 -6.68 -22.49 1.49
CA ARG A 664 -6.66 -21.19 2.17
C ARG A 664 -6.98 -20.04 1.22
N TYR A 665 -7.30 -20.32 -0.03
CA TYR A 665 -7.61 -19.31 -1.04
C TYR A 665 -9.04 -18.77 -0.88
N ALA A 666 -9.26 -17.87 0.11
CA ALA A 666 -10.58 -17.33 0.47
C ALA A 666 -11.32 -16.69 -0.72
N TRP A 667 -10.59 -16.03 -1.62
CA TRP A 667 -11.17 -15.42 -2.82
C TRP A 667 -11.86 -16.44 -3.75
N ALA A 668 -11.28 -17.63 -3.92
CA ALA A 668 -11.87 -18.65 -4.77
C ALA A 668 -13.21 -19.17 -4.21
N TYR A 669 -13.33 -19.29 -2.89
CA TYR A 669 -14.61 -19.62 -2.25
C TYR A 669 -15.65 -18.52 -2.50
N GLY A 670 -15.31 -17.24 -2.27
CA GLY A 670 -16.23 -16.14 -2.50
C GLY A 670 -16.66 -16.01 -3.97
N SER A 671 -15.73 -16.18 -4.91
CA SER A 671 -16.05 -16.14 -6.34
C SER A 671 -16.90 -17.33 -6.77
N ARG A 672 -16.68 -18.51 -6.20
CA ARG A 672 -17.54 -19.69 -6.43
C ARG A 672 -18.94 -19.49 -5.86
N ALA A 673 -19.05 -18.85 -4.71
CA ALA A 673 -20.35 -18.45 -4.14
C ALA A 673 -21.14 -17.58 -5.10
N GLN A 674 -20.51 -16.59 -5.74
CA GLN A 674 -21.20 -15.77 -6.77
C GLN A 674 -21.70 -16.59 -7.96
N VAL A 675 -20.94 -17.62 -8.38
CA VAL A 675 -21.43 -18.51 -9.43
C VAL A 675 -22.66 -19.30 -8.97
N TYR A 676 -22.66 -19.79 -7.71
CA TYR A 676 -23.83 -20.45 -7.15
C TYR A 676 -25.04 -19.50 -7.06
N GLU A 677 -24.82 -18.23 -6.72
CA GLU A 677 -25.89 -17.23 -6.73
C GLU A 677 -26.47 -17.02 -8.12
N ALA A 678 -25.61 -16.88 -9.14
CA ALA A 678 -26.04 -16.73 -10.53
C ALA A 678 -26.85 -17.95 -11.02
N MET A 679 -26.60 -19.13 -10.44
CA MET A 679 -27.34 -20.37 -10.72
C MET A 679 -28.60 -20.53 -9.84
N GLY A 680 -28.91 -19.59 -8.95
CA GLY A 680 -30.02 -19.67 -8.01
C GLY A 680 -29.80 -20.65 -6.85
N ARG A 681 -28.56 -21.15 -6.64
CA ARG A 681 -28.18 -22.11 -5.61
C ARG A 681 -27.76 -21.40 -4.32
N GLN A 682 -28.72 -20.73 -3.67
CA GLN A 682 -28.48 -19.83 -2.56
C GLN A 682 -27.82 -20.49 -1.33
N GLU A 683 -28.20 -21.76 -1.02
CA GLU A 683 -27.62 -22.47 0.13
C GLU A 683 -26.15 -22.84 -0.10
N ASP A 684 -25.80 -23.23 -1.32
CA ASP A 684 -24.40 -23.54 -1.68
C ASP A 684 -23.54 -22.27 -1.67
N ALA A 685 -24.12 -21.15 -2.14
CA ALA A 685 -23.44 -19.84 -2.07
C ALA A 685 -23.17 -19.42 -0.62
N LEU A 686 -24.15 -19.57 0.30
CA LEU A 686 -23.95 -19.29 1.73
C LEU A 686 -22.84 -20.16 2.32
N ALA A 687 -22.83 -21.47 2.02
CA ALA A 687 -21.79 -22.36 2.52
C ALA A 687 -20.37 -21.95 2.07
N ASP A 688 -20.24 -21.47 0.85
CA ASP A 688 -18.97 -20.98 0.33
C ASP A 688 -18.55 -19.62 0.91
N TYR A 689 -19.49 -18.69 1.11
CA TYR A 689 -19.20 -17.44 1.84
C TYR A 689 -18.83 -17.73 3.30
N ASP A 690 -19.48 -18.68 3.96
CA ASP A 690 -19.10 -19.12 5.31
C ASP A 690 -17.67 -19.64 5.29
N ARG A 691 -17.32 -20.47 4.31
CA ARG A 691 -15.96 -20.99 4.18
C ARG A 691 -14.94 -19.91 3.88
N ALA A 692 -15.26 -18.94 3.02
CA ALA A 692 -14.40 -17.78 2.75
C ALA A 692 -14.12 -16.98 4.04
N THR A 693 -15.16 -16.76 4.86
CA THR A 693 -15.05 -16.04 6.13
C THR A 693 -14.43 -16.86 7.27
N GLU A 694 -14.43 -18.18 7.21
CA GLU A 694 -13.66 -19.06 8.11
C GLU A 694 -12.17 -19.02 7.78
N VAL A 695 -11.82 -19.06 6.49
CA VAL A 695 -10.42 -18.99 6.01
C VAL A 695 -9.84 -17.61 6.28
N ASP A 696 -10.56 -16.57 5.94
CA ASP A 696 -10.24 -15.20 6.29
C ASP A 696 -11.41 -14.52 7.03
N PRO A 697 -11.38 -14.54 8.38
CA PRO A 697 -12.45 -13.96 9.20
C PRO A 697 -12.68 -12.46 9.01
N ARG A 698 -11.88 -11.80 8.20
CA ARG A 698 -11.94 -10.35 7.98
C ARG A 698 -12.00 -10.00 6.50
N TYR A 699 -12.35 -10.97 5.70
CA TYR A 699 -12.59 -10.76 4.28
C TYR A 699 -13.93 -10.02 4.10
N GLU A 700 -13.90 -8.69 4.28
CA GLU A 700 -15.09 -7.83 4.28
C GLU A 700 -15.93 -7.96 3.00
N TRP A 701 -15.29 -8.22 1.85
CA TRP A 701 -16.01 -8.46 0.61
C TRP A 701 -16.90 -9.71 0.69
N ALA A 702 -16.38 -10.83 1.21
CA ALA A 702 -17.18 -12.05 1.36
C ALA A 702 -18.28 -11.88 2.41
N ILE A 703 -17.99 -11.17 3.51
CA ILE A 703 -18.97 -10.85 4.55
C ILE A 703 -20.09 -9.98 3.96
N GLY A 704 -19.73 -8.91 3.23
CA GLY A 704 -20.69 -8.02 2.59
C GLY A 704 -21.51 -8.70 1.50
N SER A 705 -20.89 -9.58 0.69
CA SER A 705 -21.59 -10.36 -0.34
C SER A 705 -22.57 -11.35 0.30
N ARG A 706 -22.20 -11.99 1.42
CA ARG A 706 -23.08 -12.86 2.19
C ARG A 706 -24.26 -12.06 2.77
N ALA A 707 -24.01 -10.88 3.30
CA ALA A 707 -25.07 -9.98 3.77
C ALA A 707 -26.08 -9.63 2.67
N GLN A 708 -25.56 -9.32 1.46
CA GLN A 708 -26.42 -9.05 0.30
C GLN A 708 -27.25 -10.28 -0.10
N LEU A 709 -26.69 -11.47 0.01
CA LEU A 709 -27.43 -12.70 -0.23
C LEU A 709 -28.53 -12.89 0.83
N PHE A 710 -28.24 -12.68 2.11
CA PHE A 710 -29.24 -12.69 3.18
C PHE A 710 -30.36 -11.67 2.94
N GLU A 711 -30.02 -10.46 2.49
CA GLU A 711 -31.03 -9.42 2.16
C GLU A 711 -31.98 -9.91 1.05
N ARG A 712 -31.45 -10.49 -0.05
CA ARG A 712 -32.28 -11.04 -1.13
C ARG A 712 -33.15 -12.23 -0.70
N MET A 713 -32.72 -12.96 0.32
CA MET A 713 -33.50 -14.04 0.93
C MET A 713 -34.56 -13.52 1.95
N GLY A 714 -34.65 -12.19 2.16
CA GLY A 714 -35.50 -11.58 3.15
C GLY A 714 -35.02 -11.78 4.60
N ARG A 715 -33.79 -12.27 4.81
CA ARG A 715 -33.17 -12.53 6.11
C ARG A 715 -32.47 -11.27 6.63
N TYR A 716 -33.26 -10.20 6.82
CA TYR A 716 -32.71 -8.86 7.06
C TYR A 716 -31.86 -8.72 8.33
N GLU A 717 -32.23 -9.42 9.41
CA GLU A 717 -31.45 -9.36 10.67
C GLU A 717 -30.04 -9.96 10.51
N GLU A 718 -29.92 -11.03 9.74
CA GLU A 718 -28.62 -11.68 9.47
C GLU A 718 -27.79 -10.82 8.51
N ALA A 719 -28.44 -10.20 7.52
CA ALA A 719 -27.79 -9.22 6.64
C ALA A 719 -27.22 -8.05 7.44
N LEU A 720 -28.00 -7.48 8.36
CA LEU A 720 -27.54 -6.39 9.23
C LEU A 720 -26.36 -6.82 10.11
N ALA A 721 -26.38 -8.04 10.68
CA ALA A 721 -25.27 -8.53 11.50
C ALA A 721 -23.96 -8.64 10.70
N ASP A 722 -24.03 -9.08 9.43
CA ASP A 722 -22.86 -9.13 8.56
C ASP A 722 -22.41 -7.74 8.10
N TYR A 723 -23.35 -6.83 7.77
CA TYR A 723 -22.99 -5.45 7.46
C TYR A 723 -22.37 -4.74 8.68
N ASP A 724 -22.89 -4.96 9.88
CA ASP A 724 -22.31 -4.45 11.13
C ASP A 724 -20.86 -4.93 11.27
N ARG A 725 -20.64 -6.23 11.05
CA ARG A 725 -19.30 -6.80 11.07
C ARG A 725 -18.41 -6.21 9.97
N ALA A 726 -18.94 -6.00 8.76
CA ALA A 726 -18.17 -5.41 7.66
C ALA A 726 -17.74 -3.97 7.99
N VAL A 727 -18.63 -3.14 8.56
CA VAL A 727 -18.29 -1.76 8.96
C VAL A 727 -17.44 -1.69 10.23
N GLU A 728 -17.47 -2.69 11.11
CA GLU A 728 -16.53 -2.83 12.23
C GLU A 728 -15.13 -3.19 11.73
N ILE A 729 -15.04 -4.04 10.70
CA ILE A 729 -13.78 -4.41 10.05
C ILE A 729 -13.18 -3.22 9.31
N ASP A 730 -13.98 -2.57 8.47
CA ASP A 730 -13.61 -1.34 7.76
C ASP A 730 -14.63 -0.22 7.98
N PRO A 731 -14.39 0.72 8.92
CA PRO A 731 -15.24 1.89 9.15
C PRO A 731 -15.30 2.89 7.98
N GLN A 732 -14.55 2.66 6.91
CA GLN A 732 -14.59 3.46 5.68
C GLN A 732 -15.19 2.69 4.49
N TYR A 733 -15.78 1.53 4.73
CA TYR A 733 -16.42 0.73 3.71
C TYR A 733 -17.78 1.34 3.32
N ALA A 734 -17.74 2.41 2.52
CA ALA A 734 -18.92 3.18 2.12
C ALA A 734 -20.03 2.31 1.53
N TRP A 735 -19.66 1.27 0.77
CA TRP A 735 -20.61 0.34 0.17
C TRP A 735 -21.40 -0.43 1.24
N ALA A 736 -20.73 -0.90 2.29
CA ALA A 736 -21.41 -1.62 3.39
C ALA A 736 -22.41 -0.72 4.14
N TYR A 737 -22.05 0.53 4.41
CA TYR A 737 -22.97 1.50 4.98
C TYR A 737 -24.20 1.73 4.10
N ALA A 738 -23.97 1.97 2.79
CA ALA A 738 -25.08 2.24 1.88
C ALA A 738 -25.97 1.00 1.66
N SER A 739 -25.39 -0.20 1.66
CA SER A 739 -26.15 -1.47 1.59
C SER A 739 -26.93 -1.72 2.88
N ARG A 740 -26.32 -1.48 4.04
CA ARG A 740 -27.02 -1.56 5.34
C ARG A 740 -28.17 -0.54 5.43
N ALA A 741 -27.94 0.68 4.92
CA ALA A 741 -28.98 1.69 4.83
C ALA A 741 -30.19 1.22 4.00
N ARG A 742 -29.93 0.56 2.87
CA ARG A 742 -30.99 -0.03 2.03
C ARG A 742 -31.78 -1.09 2.80
N THR A 743 -31.08 -1.97 3.52
CA THR A 743 -31.71 -2.98 4.36
C THR A 743 -32.54 -2.34 5.48
N TYR A 744 -32.04 -1.31 6.17
CA TYR A 744 -32.83 -0.54 7.14
C TYR A 744 -34.08 0.09 6.49
N GLY A 745 -33.94 0.64 5.29
CA GLY A 745 -35.05 1.21 4.55
C GLY A 745 -36.12 0.18 4.17
N ALA A 746 -35.72 -1.05 3.83
CA ALA A 746 -36.64 -2.17 3.58
C ALA A 746 -37.40 -2.61 4.84
N MET A 747 -36.76 -2.51 6.02
CA MET A 747 -37.37 -2.80 7.32
C MET A 747 -38.18 -1.62 7.89
N GLY A 748 -38.29 -0.49 7.19
CA GLY A 748 -38.99 0.70 7.69
C GLY A 748 -38.21 1.51 8.74
N ARG A 749 -36.93 1.20 8.99
CA ARG A 749 -36.03 1.89 9.93
C ARG A 749 -35.40 3.10 9.25
N HIS A 750 -36.23 4.09 8.93
CA HIS A 750 -35.81 5.17 8.01
C HIS A 750 -34.76 6.12 8.58
N GLU A 751 -34.74 6.36 9.90
CA GLU A 751 -33.74 7.25 10.52
C GLU A 751 -32.35 6.63 10.47
N GLU A 752 -32.22 5.33 10.76
CA GLU A 752 -30.95 4.60 10.66
C GLU A 752 -30.49 4.51 9.21
N ALA A 753 -31.41 4.28 8.27
CA ALA A 753 -31.09 4.28 6.86
C ALA A 753 -30.51 5.63 6.40
N LEU A 754 -31.13 6.74 6.77
CA LEU A 754 -30.64 8.09 6.43
C LEU A 754 -29.29 8.39 7.07
N ALA A 755 -29.05 7.95 8.30
CA ALA A 755 -27.76 8.10 8.98
C ALA A 755 -26.64 7.33 8.26
N ASP A 756 -26.88 6.10 7.86
CA ASP A 756 -25.93 5.27 7.16
C ASP A 756 -25.64 5.77 5.73
N TYR A 757 -26.66 6.22 4.98
CA TYR A 757 -26.42 6.90 3.71
C TYR A 757 -25.58 8.17 3.89
N ALA A 758 -25.85 8.97 4.92
CA ALA A 758 -25.06 10.16 5.22
C ALA A 758 -23.61 9.78 5.54
N ARG A 759 -23.41 8.68 6.26
CA ARG A 759 -22.06 8.15 6.55
C ARG A 759 -21.36 7.69 5.27
N ALA A 760 -22.02 6.90 4.40
CA ALA A 760 -21.48 6.45 3.13
C ALA A 760 -21.06 7.63 2.22
N ILE A 761 -21.90 8.67 2.14
CA ILE A 761 -21.65 9.89 1.39
C ILE A 761 -20.50 10.70 2.03
N GLY A 762 -20.41 10.73 3.35
CA GLY A 762 -19.29 11.37 4.07
C GLY A 762 -17.96 10.70 3.77
N ILE A 763 -17.96 9.38 3.62
CA ILE A 763 -16.76 8.60 3.24
C ILE A 763 -16.39 8.83 1.76
N VAL A 764 -17.40 8.76 0.86
CA VAL A 764 -17.23 8.96 -0.59
C VAL A 764 -18.17 10.07 -1.06
N PRO A 765 -17.72 11.34 -1.08
CA PRO A 765 -18.56 12.49 -1.44
C PRO A 765 -19.15 12.46 -2.86
N GLY A 766 -18.59 11.65 -3.77
CA GLY A 766 -19.11 11.43 -5.13
C GLY A 766 -19.86 10.12 -5.31
N TYR A 767 -20.38 9.51 -4.23
CA TYR A 767 -21.03 8.21 -4.31
C TYR A 767 -22.46 8.30 -4.87
N ALA A 768 -22.53 8.34 -6.22
CA ALA A 768 -23.80 8.53 -6.95
C ALA A 768 -24.91 7.54 -6.53
N TRP A 769 -24.55 6.25 -6.31
CA TRP A 769 -25.52 5.25 -5.89
C TRP A 769 -26.11 5.54 -4.51
N ALA A 770 -25.30 5.97 -3.54
CA ALA A 770 -25.79 6.30 -2.20
C ALA A 770 -26.70 7.54 -2.22
N TYR A 771 -26.36 8.56 -3.03
CA TYR A 771 -27.25 9.71 -3.23
C TYR A 771 -28.57 9.29 -3.86
N GLY A 772 -28.54 8.51 -4.95
CA GLY A 772 -29.75 8.05 -5.62
C GLY A 772 -30.65 7.20 -4.74
N SER A 773 -30.06 6.27 -3.97
CA SER A 773 -30.81 5.41 -3.05
C SER A 773 -31.39 6.21 -1.87
N ARG A 774 -30.67 7.21 -1.36
CA ARG A 774 -31.18 8.12 -0.34
C ARG A 774 -32.31 9.01 -0.87
N ALA A 775 -32.17 9.47 -2.12
CA ALA A 775 -33.22 10.22 -2.80
C ALA A 775 -34.53 9.42 -2.91
N GLN A 776 -34.42 8.15 -3.30
CA GLN A 776 -35.58 7.24 -3.33
C GLN A 776 -36.21 7.05 -1.95
N LEU A 777 -35.39 7.00 -0.89
CA LEU A 777 -35.93 6.96 0.47
C LEU A 777 -36.62 8.27 0.84
N PHE A 778 -36.06 9.43 0.51
CA PHE A 778 -36.72 10.73 0.71
C PHE A 778 -38.02 10.83 -0.06
N GLU A 779 -38.08 10.31 -1.28
CA GLU A 779 -39.29 10.27 -2.09
C GLU A 779 -40.41 9.46 -1.42
N ARG A 780 -40.09 8.24 -0.92
CA ARG A 780 -41.05 7.42 -0.15
C ARG A 780 -41.54 8.10 1.12
N LEU A 781 -40.71 8.97 1.73
CA LEU A 781 -41.07 9.76 2.90
C LEU A 781 -41.80 11.07 2.54
N GLY A 782 -42.10 11.33 1.28
CA GLY A 782 -42.77 12.57 0.84
C GLY A 782 -41.86 13.82 0.89
N ARG A 783 -40.56 13.65 1.10
CA ARG A 783 -39.53 14.73 1.19
C ARG A 783 -38.99 15.06 -0.17
N TYR A 784 -39.85 15.52 -1.09
CA TYR A 784 -39.54 15.62 -2.54
C TYR A 784 -38.41 16.58 -2.88
N GLU A 785 -38.29 17.73 -2.21
CA GLU A 785 -37.19 18.68 -2.48
C GLU A 785 -35.83 18.12 -2.10
N GLU A 786 -35.76 17.32 -1.02
CA GLU A 786 -34.52 16.64 -0.62
C GLU A 786 -34.20 15.50 -1.59
N ALA A 787 -35.21 14.78 -2.06
CA ALA A 787 -35.04 13.75 -3.08
C ALA A 787 -34.49 14.36 -4.39
N LEU A 788 -35.07 15.47 -4.88
CA LEU A 788 -34.58 16.19 -6.07
C LEU A 788 -33.14 16.66 -5.90
N ALA A 789 -32.77 17.17 -4.71
CA ALA A 789 -31.41 17.62 -4.44
C ALA A 789 -30.41 16.45 -4.50
N ASP A 790 -30.77 15.30 -3.94
CA ASP A 790 -29.89 14.12 -3.92
C ASP A 790 -29.81 13.44 -5.29
N TYR A 791 -30.91 13.32 -6.03
CA TYR A 791 -30.84 12.89 -7.43
C TYR A 791 -29.99 13.85 -8.26
N GLY A 792 -30.06 15.16 -8.01
CA GLY A 792 -29.19 16.16 -8.63
C GLY A 792 -27.73 15.86 -8.39
N ARG A 793 -27.33 15.61 -7.14
CA ARG A 793 -25.96 15.23 -6.77
C ARG A 793 -25.54 13.90 -7.37
N ALA A 794 -26.44 12.92 -7.46
CA ALA A 794 -26.15 11.64 -8.11
C ALA A 794 -25.81 11.83 -9.60
N VAL A 795 -26.61 12.67 -10.31
CA VAL A 795 -26.37 12.99 -11.73
C VAL A 795 -25.12 13.86 -11.92
N GLU A 796 -24.80 14.77 -11.00
CA GLU A 796 -23.57 15.55 -11.01
C GLU A 796 -22.35 14.67 -10.77
N ALA A 797 -22.40 13.77 -9.78
CA ALA A 797 -21.32 12.84 -9.46
C ALA A 797 -21.08 11.82 -10.58
N HIS A 798 -22.12 11.36 -11.24
CA HIS A 798 -22.04 10.43 -12.34
C HIS A 798 -22.94 10.87 -13.49
N PRO A 799 -22.45 11.69 -14.44
CA PRO A 799 -23.23 12.23 -15.55
C PRO A 799 -23.87 11.20 -16.47
N GLY A 800 -23.37 9.97 -16.49
CA GLY A 800 -23.92 8.83 -17.24
C GLY A 800 -24.93 7.98 -16.45
N TYR A 801 -25.35 8.41 -15.26
CA TYR A 801 -26.22 7.61 -14.41
C TYR A 801 -27.68 7.73 -14.85
N VAL A 802 -28.05 6.97 -15.90
CA VAL A 802 -29.39 6.97 -16.53
C VAL A 802 -30.49 6.81 -15.49
N TRP A 803 -30.34 5.88 -14.55
CA TRP A 803 -31.31 5.61 -13.50
C TRP A 803 -31.67 6.86 -12.68
N ALA A 804 -30.66 7.58 -12.19
CA ALA A 804 -30.91 8.78 -11.37
C ALA A 804 -31.53 9.93 -12.17
N ALA A 805 -31.16 10.08 -13.45
CA ALA A 805 -31.76 11.08 -14.33
C ALA A 805 -33.22 10.74 -14.63
N THR A 806 -33.54 9.47 -14.90
CA THR A 806 -34.91 9.02 -15.14
C THR A 806 -35.77 9.18 -13.88
N SER A 807 -35.29 8.73 -12.71
CA SER A 807 -36.01 8.87 -11.42
C SER A 807 -36.29 10.35 -11.10
N ARG A 808 -35.32 11.25 -11.32
CA ARG A 808 -35.51 12.68 -11.11
C ARG A 808 -36.53 13.25 -12.09
N GLY A 809 -36.49 12.81 -13.34
CA GLY A 809 -37.46 13.17 -14.36
C GLY A 809 -38.91 12.75 -14.00
N GLU A 810 -39.09 11.53 -13.49
CA GLU A 810 -40.42 11.07 -13.00
C GLU A 810 -40.88 11.84 -11.76
N LEU A 811 -39.95 12.17 -10.85
CA LEU A 811 -40.32 12.98 -9.69
C LEU A 811 -40.74 14.40 -10.11
N TYR A 812 -40.05 14.99 -11.09
CA TYR A 812 -40.45 16.26 -11.72
C TYR A 812 -41.83 16.12 -12.40
N GLU A 813 -42.10 15.03 -13.12
CA GLU A 813 -43.39 14.74 -13.72
C GLU A 813 -44.51 14.75 -12.67
N ARG A 814 -44.35 14.02 -11.55
CA ARG A 814 -45.34 13.96 -10.45
C ARG A 814 -45.56 15.31 -9.78
N LEU A 815 -44.55 16.17 -9.74
CA LEU A 815 -44.65 17.52 -9.19
C LEU A 815 -45.19 18.54 -10.23
N GLY A 816 -45.56 18.11 -11.43
CA GLY A 816 -46.06 18.96 -12.50
C GLY A 816 -44.99 19.85 -13.16
N ARG A 817 -43.72 19.57 -12.96
CA ARG A 817 -42.58 20.33 -13.51
C ARG A 817 -42.10 19.68 -14.82
N TYR A 818 -42.97 19.75 -15.84
CA TYR A 818 -42.81 18.96 -17.07
C TYR A 818 -41.60 19.35 -17.92
N GLU A 819 -41.19 20.62 -17.95
CA GLU A 819 -40.01 21.06 -18.69
C GLU A 819 -38.71 20.51 -18.08
N GLU A 820 -38.61 20.52 -16.75
CA GLU A 820 -37.46 19.94 -16.07
C GLU A 820 -37.46 18.40 -16.20
N ALA A 821 -38.64 17.78 -16.15
CA ALA A 821 -38.77 16.36 -16.43
C ALA A 821 -38.25 15.98 -17.81
N LEU A 822 -38.67 16.72 -18.85
CA LEU A 822 -38.18 16.48 -20.22
C LEU A 822 -36.67 16.66 -20.37
N ALA A 823 -36.09 17.66 -19.70
CA ALA A 823 -34.65 17.89 -19.78
C ALA A 823 -33.85 16.68 -19.23
N ASP A 824 -34.31 16.08 -18.12
CA ASP A 824 -33.67 14.90 -17.55
C ASP A 824 -33.95 13.63 -18.36
N LEU A 825 -35.17 13.45 -18.87
CA LEU A 825 -35.53 12.28 -19.64
C LEU A 825 -34.89 12.32 -21.05
N ASP A 826 -34.75 13.49 -21.68
CA ASP A 826 -33.99 13.68 -22.92
C ASP A 826 -32.53 13.31 -22.74
N ARG A 827 -31.94 13.69 -21.59
CA ARG A 827 -30.60 13.29 -21.22
C ARG A 827 -30.51 11.78 -21.02
N ALA A 828 -31.42 11.17 -20.27
CA ALA A 828 -31.46 9.73 -20.01
C ALA A 828 -31.56 8.93 -21.33
N VAL A 829 -32.49 9.30 -22.23
CA VAL A 829 -32.66 8.68 -23.57
C VAL A 829 -31.48 8.97 -24.47
N GLY A 830 -30.81 10.12 -24.33
CA GLY A 830 -29.57 10.43 -25.04
C GLY A 830 -28.39 9.55 -24.61
N LEU A 831 -28.30 9.21 -23.34
CA LEU A 831 -27.28 8.32 -22.77
C LEU A 831 -27.55 6.85 -23.11
N ASP A 832 -28.80 6.42 -22.97
CA ASP A 832 -29.24 5.07 -23.31
C ASP A 832 -30.49 5.12 -24.19
N PRO A 833 -30.31 5.12 -25.51
CA PRO A 833 -31.42 5.11 -26.46
C PRO A 833 -32.32 3.87 -26.41
N SER A 834 -31.88 2.81 -25.74
CA SER A 834 -32.62 1.56 -25.56
C SER A 834 -33.27 1.44 -24.18
N SER A 835 -33.14 2.46 -23.34
CA SER A 835 -33.81 2.49 -22.03
C SER A 835 -35.32 2.60 -22.19
N GLU A 836 -35.99 1.48 -22.10
CA GLU A 836 -37.44 1.38 -22.19
C GLU A 836 -38.12 2.26 -21.13
N TRP A 837 -37.63 2.22 -19.90
CA TRP A 837 -38.16 3.01 -18.80
C TRP A 837 -38.06 4.53 -19.06
N ALA A 838 -36.91 5.02 -19.53
CA ALA A 838 -36.75 6.45 -19.84
C ALA A 838 -37.64 6.89 -21.00
N LEU A 839 -37.82 6.03 -22.01
CA LEU A 839 -38.73 6.30 -23.17
C LEU A 839 -40.19 6.35 -22.69
N CYS A 840 -40.64 5.41 -21.84
CA CYS A 840 -42.00 5.41 -21.28
C CYS A 840 -42.26 6.64 -20.41
N ALA A 841 -41.33 6.98 -19.53
CA ALA A 841 -41.43 8.19 -18.70
C ALA A 841 -41.52 9.45 -19.55
N ARG A 842 -40.73 9.56 -20.62
CA ARG A 842 -40.76 10.71 -21.52
C ARG A 842 -42.06 10.76 -22.34
N ALA A 843 -42.54 9.63 -22.81
CA ALA A 843 -43.83 9.54 -23.51
C ALA A 843 -44.99 10.00 -22.61
N ARG A 844 -44.99 9.65 -21.32
CA ARG A 844 -46.00 10.15 -20.36
C ARG A 844 -45.94 11.67 -20.23
N VAL A 845 -44.76 12.26 -20.11
CA VAL A 845 -44.61 13.71 -20.04
C VAL A 845 -45.08 14.38 -21.33
N TYR A 846 -44.75 13.82 -22.51
CA TYR A 846 -45.26 14.33 -23.80
C TYR A 846 -46.78 14.30 -23.88
N LEU A 847 -47.41 13.23 -23.38
CA LEU A 847 -48.90 13.16 -23.34
C LEU A 847 -49.52 14.26 -22.46
N ARG A 848 -48.92 14.53 -21.26
CA ARG A 848 -49.37 15.62 -20.39
C ARG A 848 -49.21 17.00 -20.97
N LEU A 849 -48.19 17.18 -21.84
CA LEU A 849 -47.93 18.42 -22.57
C LEU A 849 -48.72 18.55 -23.89
N GLY A 850 -49.54 17.54 -24.23
CA GLY A 850 -50.29 17.51 -25.51
C GLY A 850 -49.39 17.27 -26.73
N ARG A 851 -48.15 16.82 -26.59
CA ARG A 851 -47.21 16.52 -27.63
C ARG A 851 -47.36 15.09 -28.12
N HIS A 852 -48.52 14.83 -28.77
CA HIS A 852 -48.94 13.44 -29.04
C HIS A 852 -48.09 12.73 -30.09
N GLU A 853 -47.54 13.41 -31.07
CA GLU A 853 -46.68 12.81 -32.11
C GLU A 853 -45.38 12.31 -31.52
N GLU A 854 -44.78 13.09 -30.64
CA GLU A 854 -43.54 12.68 -29.93
C GLU A 854 -43.78 11.54 -28.96
N ALA A 855 -44.91 11.55 -28.25
CA ALA A 855 -45.31 10.44 -27.38
C ALA A 855 -45.48 9.14 -28.19
N VAL A 856 -46.14 9.22 -29.36
CA VAL A 856 -46.26 8.05 -30.27
C VAL A 856 -44.92 7.58 -30.74
N ALA A 857 -43.99 8.49 -31.08
CA ALA A 857 -42.65 8.12 -31.54
C ALA A 857 -41.86 7.35 -30.47
N ASP A 858 -41.91 7.78 -29.20
CA ASP A 858 -41.27 7.05 -28.09
C ASP A 858 -41.96 5.70 -27.81
N CYS A 859 -43.31 5.65 -27.85
CA CYS A 859 -44.03 4.38 -27.69
C CYS A 859 -43.76 3.36 -28.84
N VAL A 860 -43.51 3.83 -30.05
CA VAL A 860 -43.05 2.92 -31.12
C VAL A 860 -41.74 2.25 -30.75
N ARG A 861 -40.79 3.02 -30.21
CA ARG A 861 -39.48 2.49 -29.79
C ARG A 861 -39.59 1.51 -28.63
N THR A 862 -40.44 1.79 -27.61
CA THR A 862 -40.63 0.86 -26.50
C THR A 862 -41.19 -0.48 -26.95
N VAL A 863 -42.15 -0.47 -27.88
CA VAL A 863 -42.73 -1.70 -28.45
C VAL A 863 -41.77 -2.40 -29.42
N GLU A 864 -40.80 -1.71 -30.00
CA GLU A 864 -39.70 -2.33 -30.77
C GLU A 864 -38.72 -3.05 -29.86
N ILE A 865 -38.51 -2.55 -28.64
CA ILE A 865 -37.64 -3.18 -27.60
C ILE A 865 -38.35 -4.39 -27.00
N ASP A 866 -39.59 -4.21 -26.47
CA ASP A 866 -40.42 -5.31 -25.98
C ASP A 866 -41.83 -5.24 -26.54
N ALA A 867 -42.10 -6.10 -27.52
CA ALA A 867 -43.40 -6.16 -28.19
C ALA A 867 -44.51 -6.86 -27.37
N GLU A 868 -44.15 -7.64 -26.40
CA GLU A 868 -45.10 -8.45 -25.59
C GLU A 868 -45.44 -7.79 -24.25
N ASP A 869 -44.72 -6.71 -23.86
CA ASP A 869 -45.01 -5.98 -22.63
C ASP A 869 -46.37 -5.29 -22.67
N GLY A 870 -47.25 -5.60 -21.68
CA GLY A 870 -48.60 -5.10 -21.62
C GLY A 870 -48.69 -3.61 -21.36
N TRP A 871 -47.81 -3.06 -20.53
CA TRP A 871 -47.76 -1.63 -20.19
C TRP A 871 -47.30 -0.77 -21.39
N ASN A 872 -46.30 -1.22 -22.12
CA ASN A 872 -45.86 -0.55 -23.38
C ASN A 872 -46.95 -0.53 -24.40
N GLN A 873 -47.67 -1.65 -24.59
CA GLN A 873 -48.79 -1.72 -25.53
C GLN A 873 -49.95 -0.81 -25.11
N MET A 874 -50.20 -0.69 -23.80
CA MET A 874 -51.24 0.16 -23.28
C MET A 874 -50.88 1.65 -23.39
N LEU A 875 -49.66 2.05 -23.02
CA LEU A 875 -49.21 3.44 -23.18
C LEU A 875 -49.25 3.87 -24.64
N TYR A 876 -48.84 2.99 -25.54
CA TYR A 876 -48.90 3.21 -26.98
C TYR A 876 -50.37 3.37 -27.47
N ALA A 877 -51.26 2.54 -26.96
CA ALA A 877 -52.70 2.65 -27.29
C ALA A 877 -53.31 3.98 -26.83
N VAL A 878 -52.95 4.42 -25.62
CA VAL A 878 -53.37 5.74 -25.09
C VAL A 878 -52.81 6.86 -25.99
N ALA A 879 -51.56 6.81 -26.34
CA ALA A 879 -50.93 7.83 -27.21
C ALA A 879 -51.59 7.90 -28.62
N LEU A 880 -51.85 6.75 -29.23
CA LEU A 880 -52.58 6.67 -30.53
C LEU A 880 -54.01 7.21 -30.41
N ARG A 881 -54.71 6.87 -29.34
CA ARG A 881 -56.09 7.32 -29.09
C ARG A 881 -56.17 8.85 -29.04
N VAL A 882 -55.27 9.44 -28.25
CA VAL A 882 -55.19 10.89 -28.07
C VAL A 882 -54.70 11.60 -29.33
N ALA A 883 -53.82 10.96 -30.12
CA ALA A 883 -53.38 11.42 -31.42
C ALA A 883 -54.47 11.30 -32.53
N GLY A 884 -55.61 10.65 -32.23
CA GLY A 884 -56.75 10.49 -33.13
C GLY A 884 -56.78 9.23 -33.99
N ASP A 885 -55.80 8.31 -33.81
CA ASP A 885 -55.83 6.97 -34.43
C ASP A 885 -56.58 5.95 -33.59
N GLY A 886 -57.89 6.00 -33.63
CA GLY A 886 -58.76 5.07 -32.91
C GLY A 886 -58.59 3.59 -33.29
N PRO A 887 -58.51 3.24 -34.58
CA PRO A 887 -58.25 1.85 -35.02
C PRO A 887 -56.92 1.31 -34.57
N GLY A 888 -55.85 2.12 -34.64
CA GLY A 888 -54.51 1.75 -34.13
C GLY A 888 -54.52 1.52 -32.62
N ALA A 889 -55.16 2.42 -31.89
CA ALA A 889 -55.33 2.30 -30.43
C ALA A 889 -56.03 1.00 -30.01
N GLU A 890 -57.18 0.64 -30.66
CA GLU A 890 -57.92 -0.60 -30.35
C GLU A 890 -57.05 -1.86 -30.63
N ALA A 891 -56.24 -1.87 -31.68
CA ALA A 891 -55.38 -2.97 -31.97
C ALA A 891 -54.31 -3.16 -30.84
N ARG A 892 -53.79 -2.04 -30.28
CA ARG A 892 -52.80 -2.06 -29.17
C ARG A 892 -53.46 -2.41 -27.84
N PHE A 893 -54.62 -1.87 -27.55
CA PHE A 893 -55.42 -2.29 -26.36
C PHE A 893 -55.70 -3.80 -26.40
N GLY A 894 -55.99 -4.36 -27.59
CA GLY A 894 -56.19 -5.81 -27.75
C GLY A 894 -54.94 -6.62 -27.47
N ARG A 895 -53.75 -6.08 -27.73
CA ARG A 895 -52.46 -6.73 -27.37
C ARG A 895 -52.18 -6.63 -25.87
N ALA A 896 -52.35 -5.45 -25.28
CA ALA A 896 -52.20 -5.25 -23.83
C ALA A 896 -53.11 -6.17 -23.06
N LEU A 897 -54.37 -6.32 -23.45
CA LEU A 897 -55.32 -7.25 -22.82
C LEU A 897 -54.82 -8.70 -22.86
N ARG A 898 -54.30 -9.16 -23.98
CA ARG A 898 -53.77 -10.53 -24.09
C ARG A 898 -52.57 -10.73 -23.18
N SER A 899 -51.63 -9.79 -23.18
CA SER A 899 -50.43 -9.85 -22.35
C SER A 899 -50.81 -9.91 -20.86
N PHE A 900 -51.59 -8.94 -20.37
CA PHE A 900 -52.04 -8.92 -18.96
C PHE A 900 -52.87 -10.14 -18.58
N THR A 901 -53.74 -10.65 -19.47
CA THR A 901 -54.53 -11.85 -19.18
C THR A 901 -53.66 -13.11 -19.06
N ALA A 902 -52.64 -13.25 -19.95
CA ALA A 902 -51.73 -14.38 -19.87
C ALA A 902 -50.87 -14.37 -18.58
N LEU A 903 -50.43 -13.16 -18.12
CA LEU A 903 -49.70 -12.99 -16.89
C LEU A 903 -50.57 -13.26 -15.63
N ASP A 904 -51.84 -12.79 -15.62
CA ASP A 904 -52.78 -13.06 -14.52
C ASP A 904 -53.10 -14.55 -14.39
N GLU A 905 -53.32 -15.25 -15.51
CA GLU A 905 -53.54 -16.71 -15.56
C GLU A 905 -52.29 -17.51 -15.13
N GLY A 906 -51.07 -16.99 -15.38
CA GLY A 906 -49.79 -17.61 -15.00
C GLY A 906 -49.53 -17.62 -13.50
N GLY A 907 -50.20 -16.77 -12.74
CA GLY A 907 -50.06 -16.65 -11.31
C GLY A 907 -48.71 -16.05 -10.88
N GLY A 908 -48.48 -16.01 -9.56
CA GLY A 908 -47.25 -15.46 -8.99
C GLY A 908 -47.21 -13.94 -8.85
N GLU A 909 -46.05 -13.36 -8.63
CA GLU A 909 -45.89 -11.94 -8.34
C GLU A 909 -46.34 -11.06 -9.53
N LYS A 910 -46.03 -11.46 -10.75
CA LYS A 910 -46.45 -10.76 -11.97
C LYS A 910 -47.97 -10.73 -12.24
N ALA A 911 -48.73 -11.61 -11.61
CA ALA A 911 -50.18 -11.61 -11.73
C ALA A 911 -50.82 -10.40 -11.05
N VAL A 912 -50.19 -9.89 -10.03
CA VAL A 912 -50.67 -8.69 -9.31
C VAL A 912 -50.54 -7.45 -10.18
N ASP A 913 -49.35 -7.26 -10.78
CA ASP A 913 -49.09 -6.19 -11.73
C ASP A 913 -50.02 -6.29 -12.96
N ALA A 914 -50.24 -7.48 -13.48
CA ALA A 914 -51.19 -7.72 -14.57
C ALA A 914 -52.63 -7.31 -14.22
N ARG A 915 -53.09 -7.52 -12.96
CA ARG A 915 -54.41 -7.08 -12.50
C ARG A 915 -54.52 -5.55 -12.45
N GLN A 916 -53.47 -4.86 -12.02
CA GLN A 916 -53.39 -3.39 -12.10
C GLN A 916 -53.53 -2.92 -13.55
N GLY A 917 -52.73 -3.49 -14.44
CA GLY A 917 -52.79 -3.19 -15.87
C GLY A 917 -54.15 -3.47 -16.49
N LEU A 918 -54.85 -4.53 -16.08
CA LEU A 918 -56.21 -4.85 -16.54
C LEU A 918 -57.24 -3.82 -16.07
N LEU A 919 -57.12 -3.27 -14.87
CA LEU A 919 -58.01 -2.17 -14.39
C LEU A 919 -57.77 -0.88 -15.19
N VAL A 920 -56.52 -0.46 -15.30
CA VAL A 920 -56.16 0.75 -16.04
C VAL A 920 -56.59 0.63 -17.53
N LEU A 921 -56.42 -0.54 -18.10
CA LEU A 921 -56.88 -0.86 -19.47
C LEU A 921 -58.41 -0.78 -19.63
N ALA A 922 -59.16 -1.29 -18.65
CA ALA A 922 -60.61 -1.19 -18.69
C ALA A 922 -61.10 0.25 -18.66
N CYS A 923 -60.47 1.09 -17.81
CA CYS A 923 -60.74 2.54 -17.80
C CYS A 923 -60.36 3.20 -19.10
N ALA A 924 -59.20 2.89 -19.72
CA ALA A 924 -58.71 3.43 -20.98
C ALA A 924 -59.64 3.07 -22.18
N ARG A 925 -60.28 1.93 -22.09
CA ARG A 925 -61.30 1.49 -23.10
C ARG A 925 -62.69 1.97 -22.83
N LEU A 926 -62.92 2.75 -21.80
CA LEU A 926 -64.21 3.27 -21.35
C LEU A 926 -65.18 2.12 -20.95
N ASP A 927 -64.70 0.98 -20.54
CA ASP A 927 -65.49 -0.16 -20.09
C ASP A 927 -65.71 -0.08 -18.54
N THR A 928 -66.74 0.64 -18.13
CA THR A 928 -67.06 0.91 -16.75
C THR A 928 -67.40 -0.34 -15.97
N ASP A 929 -68.01 -1.35 -16.60
CA ASP A 929 -68.41 -2.60 -15.95
C ASP A 929 -67.19 -3.49 -15.65
N ALA A 930 -66.31 -3.60 -16.69
CA ALA A 930 -65.01 -4.26 -16.50
C ALA A 930 -64.14 -3.55 -15.45
N ALA A 931 -64.05 -2.22 -15.48
CA ALA A 931 -63.30 -1.42 -14.50
C ALA A 931 -63.79 -1.66 -13.08
N ALA A 932 -65.13 -1.64 -12.85
CA ALA A 932 -65.69 -1.92 -11.53
C ALA A 932 -65.34 -3.34 -11.04
N THR A 933 -65.44 -4.34 -11.91
CA THR A 933 -65.10 -5.73 -11.61
C THR A 933 -63.63 -5.91 -11.25
N ARG A 934 -62.73 -5.30 -12.04
CA ARG A 934 -61.29 -5.33 -11.83
C ARG A 934 -60.83 -4.56 -10.58
N CYS A 935 -61.55 -3.46 -10.26
CA CYS A 935 -61.28 -2.69 -9.04
C CYS A 935 -61.55 -3.55 -7.79
N GLU A 936 -62.67 -4.29 -7.74
CA GLU A 936 -63.00 -5.20 -6.63
C GLU A 936 -61.95 -6.33 -6.50
N ALA A 937 -61.39 -6.80 -7.61
CA ALA A 937 -60.32 -7.81 -7.59
C ALA A 937 -59.00 -7.33 -7.00
N LEU A 938 -58.75 -6.03 -6.98
CA LEU A 938 -57.56 -5.40 -6.38
C LEU A 938 -57.74 -5.02 -4.90
N LEU A 939 -58.99 -4.97 -4.41
CA LEU A 939 -59.25 -4.72 -2.98
C LEU A 939 -58.72 -5.87 -2.13
N GLY A 940 -57.84 -5.57 -1.20
CA GLY A 940 -57.16 -6.59 -0.37
C GLY A 940 -55.71 -6.89 -0.76
N ILE A 941 -55.21 -6.21 -1.77
CA ILE A 941 -53.78 -6.16 -2.10
C ILE A 941 -53.17 -5.00 -1.31
N GLY A 942 -51.88 -5.07 -0.92
CA GLY A 942 -51.24 -4.11 0.01
C GLY A 942 -51.33 -2.63 -0.40
N GLU A 943 -51.33 -1.72 0.60
CA GLU A 943 -51.55 -0.28 0.47
C GLU A 943 -50.67 0.40 -0.61
N GLY A 944 -49.40 0.00 -0.72
CA GLY A 944 -48.45 0.56 -1.71
C GLY A 944 -48.90 0.34 -3.16
N LEU A 945 -49.41 -0.84 -3.48
CA LEU A 945 -49.89 -1.19 -4.83
C LEU A 945 -51.19 -0.47 -5.19
N ILE A 946 -52.05 -0.25 -4.22
CA ILE A 946 -53.27 0.58 -4.41
C ILE A 946 -52.89 2.01 -4.72
N GLN A 947 -51.85 2.55 -4.06
CA GLN A 947 -51.34 3.90 -4.30
C GLN A 947 -50.80 4.07 -5.74
N GLU A 948 -49.96 3.13 -6.20
CA GLU A 948 -49.42 3.12 -7.56
C GLU A 948 -50.54 3.02 -8.60
N THR A 949 -51.51 2.15 -8.42
CA THR A 949 -52.66 2.02 -9.28
C THR A 949 -53.49 3.34 -9.37
N VAL A 950 -53.63 4.04 -8.25
CA VAL A 950 -54.30 5.35 -8.21
C VAL A 950 -53.50 6.39 -9.02
N GLU A 951 -52.20 6.39 -8.93
CA GLU A 951 -51.32 7.28 -9.72
C GLU A 951 -51.46 7.03 -11.23
N ASP A 952 -51.47 5.77 -11.65
CA ASP A 952 -51.64 5.40 -13.07
C ASP A 952 -53.06 5.77 -13.60
N LEU A 953 -54.10 5.59 -12.78
CA LEU A 953 -55.43 6.01 -13.14
C LEU A 953 -55.57 7.53 -13.23
N LEU A 954 -54.96 8.29 -12.34
CA LEU A 954 -54.92 9.74 -12.41
C LEU A 954 -54.18 10.23 -13.66
N PHE A 955 -53.05 9.63 -13.97
CA PHE A 955 -52.32 9.89 -15.23
C PHE A 955 -53.20 9.62 -16.43
N LEU A 956 -53.94 8.50 -16.49
CA LEU A 956 -54.84 8.16 -17.56
C LEU A 956 -55.93 9.22 -17.70
N SER A 957 -56.52 9.71 -16.64
CA SER A 957 -57.59 10.71 -16.64
C SER A 957 -57.09 12.07 -17.14
N GLU A 958 -55.87 12.41 -16.84
CA GLU A 958 -55.24 13.65 -17.36
C GLU A 958 -54.82 13.54 -18.85
N ALA A 959 -54.20 12.44 -19.24
CA ALA A 959 -53.77 12.19 -20.61
C ALA A 959 -55.00 11.92 -21.56
N PHE A 960 -56.05 11.32 -21.04
CA PHE A 960 -57.26 10.95 -21.78
C PHE A 960 -58.52 11.28 -20.99
N PRO A 961 -58.96 12.53 -21.02
CA PRO A 961 -60.10 13.03 -20.20
C PRO A 961 -61.42 12.27 -20.39
N GLU A 962 -61.66 11.62 -21.53
CA GLU A 962 -62.87 10.81 -21.76
C GLU A 962 -62.96 9.59 -20.80
N ALA A 963 -61.80 9.10 -20.34
CA ALA A 963 -61.76 8.03 -19.32
C ALA A 963 -62.13 8.51 -17.90
N GLY A 964 -62.16 9.82 -17.66
CA GLY A 964 -62.36 10.44 -16.34
C GLY A 964 -63.51 9.87 -15.50
N PRO A 965 -64.71 9.67 -15.99
CA PRO A 965 -65.81 9.13 -15.20
C PRO A 965 -65.55 7.70 -14.65
N GLY A 966 -64.93 6.84 -15.44
CA GLY A 966 -64.52 5.48 -15.03
C GLY A 966 -63.36 5.51 -14.01
N VAL A 967 -62.37 6.36 -14.28
CA VAL A 967 -61.23 6.58 -13.38
C VAL A 967 -61.67 7.15 -12.05
N GLU A 968 -62.50 8.18 -11.99
CA GLU A 968 -63.00 8.76 -10.74
C GLU A 968 -63.70 7.72 -9.85
N ALA A 969 -64.53 6.85 -10.46
CA ALA A 969 -65.21 5.78 -9.77
C ALA A 969 -64.22 4.76 -9.19
N ALA A 970 -63.20 4.34 -9.98
CA ALA A 970 -62.15 3.39 -9.55
C ALA A 970 -61.27 4.01 -8.45
N VAL A 971 -60.78 5.23 -8.65
CA VAL A 971 -59.93 5.95 -7.68
C VAL A 971 -60.64 6.14 -6.33
N ARG A 972 -61.95 6.54 -6.38
CA ARG A 972 -62.74 6.67 -5.14
C ARG A 972 -62.83 5.35 -4.40
N ARG A 973 -63.10 4.26 -5.12
CA ARG A 973 -63.25 2.94 -4.53
C ARG A 973 -61.95 2.40 -3.93
N LEU A 974 -60.81 2.60 -4.60
CA LEU A 974 -59.50 2.25 -4.13
C LEU A 974 -59.08 3.08 -2.90
N ARG A 975 -59.38 4.39 -2.87
CA ARG A 975 -59.14 5.28 -1.72
C ARG A 975 -59.99 4.96 -0.50
N GLU A 976 -61.20 4.41 -0.68
CA GLU A 976 -62.04 3.93 0.42
C GLU A 976 -61.44 2.68 1.07
N ALA A 977 -60.52 1.98 0.41
CA ALA A 977 -59.91 0.77 0.88
C ALA A 977 -58.53 1.01 1.56
N LEU A 978 -57.89 2.19 1.31
CA LEU A 978 -56.75 2.70 2.04
C LEU A 978 -57.14 3.28 3.38
#